data_5a5fea18dee573188166d332259c4c48
#
_entry.id   5a5fea18dee573188166d332259c4c48
#
_cell.length_a   1.000
_cell.length_b   1.000
_cell.length_c   1.000
_cell.angle_alpha   90.00
_cell.angle_beta   90.00
_cell.angle_gamma   90.00
#
_symmetry.space_group_name_H-M   'P 1'
#
loop_
_entity.id
_entity.type
_entity.pdbx_description
1 polymer ?
#
loop_
_entity_poly.entity_id
_entity_poly.type
_entity_poly.pdbx_seq_one_letter_code
_entity_poly.pdbx_strand_id
1 'polypeptide(L)'
;MGQTDTIPRLNVRGMVYENQSLDPLEGAQVRLLRTDSTQVAGALVQKSGQFVLPNIQAGNYILQVSFIGFKEVKFALTLPRRTGNFRVKDIMMREDAKVMAEAVVEGKLPEMTVVDDTVMYNADAFKLQQGALVEELIKKLPGIVVNDDGSYTWNGKQVQQFLVDGKEFYGTDGNVILKNLPAEIVDKVKAYDRQSDFARVTGVDDGQERTVLDLTIKKNRKRGWFGNIDGAYGTHDRYSGRVMVNHFLGDQKFSAYGNASNTQGNGLTDNQSAGATMNLQKPRKTKPGERPQREPLLEVNGSVNTNFSQGGNESWSNSQNFENRSAAYSNSWNKNSNNNKGFSTQYRVEWRPDTMTNIMIRPNFSWNTSRSGSNSESASFLDDPYKFTDDPLADYAEFSDSIGVNHRRNSNHSQSDNYSFSGSLQINRRLSKPGRNVTLNADAGFGKSTSESESYSQTDYYQILAHTGGDSVYHKVQYSDAPSKNRNASVRLTYIEPIGNQLYLQMSYQYNYRFNDRDRTVSSIFDWMDGTQPFIDHGISVNDYRQWHWVAQPDVAQCNYTTNRYQNHDIRLQLRINRTLYRLTVGANMQPQVNEVDYTKGLKHYDVRRAVFNASPTINFRYLFSRTEQLEFRYNGNTGQPGITDLIPDTLSNADPLNIRLGNPELKPSFTHNMNASYRRSVTETQRTSSLNLSFRTTQNSTTNRTEYNDITGGRISKPVNINGNWNGSANFNFNTAMGEDKYWRINLNTSSSFTNAVSYVYQSKTQETVRNRTRGMHANQGVRLSYRRDWENNTNLDASISSNFGYNHTRSTNTSASNLDTYNFSYGGSITLQLPWGMTFSTDISEQSRRGYADKAMNTNHLIWNASLSQRLLRQKNLTLSVRALDILQQRDNISRNISTTARTDSRNEAIHSYVLFSVGWRFGRFGGRQTRQNRESRMEGPEGDGPRPEAREGGRGEGGGRNGGGGNRGGGNRGGGGGFGGGGGFGGGGRF
;
A
#
# COMPACT_ATOMS: atom_id res chain seq x y z
N MET A 1 -0.20 -64.50 56.07
CA MET A 1 0.33 -63.51 55.12
C MET A 1 -0.83 -62.92 54.41
N GLY A 2 -1.29 -61.68 54.77
CA GLY A 2 -2.42 -61.04 54.20
C GLY A 2 -2.01 -60.44 52.85
N GLN A 3 -2.64 -60.82 51.74
CA GLN A 3 -2.56 -60.13 50.50
C GLN A 3 -3.21 -58.75 50.66
N THR A 4 -2.43 -57.70 50.64
CA THR A 4 -2.91 -56.33 50.43
C THR A 4 -3.36 -56.22 49.02
N ASP A 5 -4.68 -56.25 48.83
CA ASP A 5 -5.35 -55.99 47.56
C ASP A 5 -5.04 -54.53 47.13
N THR A 6 -3.96 -54.31 46.41
CA THR A 6 -3.56 -52.99 45.91
C THR A 6 -4.54 -52.58 44.82
N ILE A 7 -5.47 -51.64 45.14
CA ILE A 7 -6.42 -51.07 44.21
C ILE A 7 -5.60 -50.41 43.06
N PRO A 8 -5.82 -50.82 41.80
CA PRO A 8 -5.06 -50.31 40.66
C PRO A 8 -5.31 -48.81 40.48
N ARG A 9 -4.24 -48.06 40.13
CA ARG A 9 -4.26 -46.62 39.93
C ARG A 9 -4.02 -46.26 38.46
N LEU A 10 -4.68 -45.22 37.99
CA LEU A 10 -4.58 -44.75 36.59
C LEU A 10 -4.48 -43.22 36.50
N ASN A 11 -4.03 -42.75 35.38
CA ASN A 11 -3.99 -41.33 35.09
C ASN A 11 -5.22 -40.94 34.24
N VAL A 12 -6.00 -39.97 34.72
CA VAL A 12 -7.17 -39.44 34.02
C VAL A 12 -6.73 -38.24 33.17
N ARG A 13 -6.99 -38.32 31.87
CA ARG A 13 -6.61 -37.25 30.88
C ARG A 13 -7.84 -36.83 30.11
N GLY A 14 -7.91 -35.55 29.75
CA GLY A 14 -8.98 -35.00 28.94
C GLY A 14 -8.59 -33.67 28.32
N MET A 15 -9.50 -33.11 27.55
CA MET A 15 -9.37 -31.81 26.92
C MET A 15 -10.57 -30.95 27.27
N VAL A 16 -10.36 -29.64 27.45
CA VAL A 16 -11.42 -28.67 27.77
C VAL A 16 -11.40 -27.57 26.73
N TYR A 17 -12.54 -27.35 26.10
CA TYR A 17 -12.74 -26.39 25.04
C TYR A 17 -13.96 -25.50 25.28
N GLU A 18 -13.95 -24.33 24.71
CA GLU A 18 -15.15 -23.52 24.56
C GLU A 18 -16.09 -24.16 23.52
N ASN A 19 -17.40 -24.24 23.81
CA ASN A 19 -18.37 -24.93 22.96
C ASN A 19 -18.62 -24.25 21.59
N GLN A 20 -18.38 -22.94 21.45
CA GLN A 20 -18.66 -22.20 20.22
C GLN A 20 -17.41 -21.99 19.37
N SER A 21 -16.30 -21.57 19.96
CA SER A 21 -15.05 -21.30 19.28
C SER A 21 -14.16 -22.52 19.11
N LEU A 22 -14.39 -23.56 19.91
CA LEU A 22 -13.53 -24.74 20.02
C LEU A 22 -12.09 -24.38 20.47
N ASP A 23 -11.91 -23.21 21.05
CA ASP A 23 -10.62 -22.81 21.60
C ASP A 23 -10.35 -23.54 22.93
N PRO A 24 -9.10 -23.98 23.19
CA PRO A 24 -8.72 -24.57 24.46
C PRO A 24 -8.85 -23.55 25.57
N LEU A 25 -9.50 -23.93 26.67
CA LEU A 25 -9.67 -23.10 27.87
C LEU A 25 -8.47 -23.26 28.79
N GLU A 26 -7.36 -22.59 28.49
CA GLU A 26 -6.15 -22.56 29.33
C GLU A 26 -6.48 -22.00 30.71
N GLY A 27 -6.02 -22.69 31.80
CA GLY A 27 -6.26 -22.24 33.16
C GLY A 27 -7.62 -22.67 33.73
N ALA A 28 -8.48 -23.36 32.98
CA ALA A 28 -9.68 -23.94 33.53
C ALA A 28 -9.33 -24.95 34.65
N GLN A 29 -10.09 -24.90 35.75
CA GLN A 29 -9.87 -25.76 36.92
C GLN A 29 -10.65 -27.06 36.78
N VAL A 30 -9.96 -28.19 36.80
CA VAL A 30 -10.55 -29.53 36.78
C VAL A 30 -10.40 -30.14 38.18
N ARG A 31 -11.50 -30.53 38.78
CA ARG A 31 -11.55 -31.20 40.10
C ARG A 31 -12.18 -32.58 39.97
N LEU A 32 -11.58 -33.56 40.60
CA LEU A 32 -12.16 -34.88 40.76
C LEU A 32 -12.68 -35.03 42.18
N LEU A 33 -13.98 -35.20 42.30
CA LEU A 33 -14.66 -35.33 43.60
C LEU A 33 -15.17 -36.76 43.80
N ARG A 34 -15.24 -37.21 45.03
CA ARG A 34 -16.02 -38.40 45.41
C ARG A 34 -17.51 -38.07 45.34
N THR A 35 -18.35 -39.09 45.48
CA THR A 35 -19.82 -38.96 45.50
C THR A 35 -20.34 -38.13 46.69
N ASP A 36 -19.54 -38.00 47.74
CA ASP A 36 -19.76 -37.14 48.92
C ASP A 36 -19.23 -35.69 48.72
N SER A 37 -18.80 -35.33 47.52
CA SER A 37 -18.25 -34.01 47.13
C SER A 37 -16.86 -33.71 47.73
N THR A 38 -16.17 -34.65 48.34
CA THR A 38 -14.77 -34.46 48.79
C THR A 38 -13.82 -34.48 47.59
N GLN A 39 -12.89 -33.53 47.54
CA GLN A 39 -11.93 -33.43 46.44
C GLN A 39 -10.82 -34.49 46.59
N VAL A 40 -10.62 -35.27 45.51
CA VAL A 40 -9.59 -36.32 45.43
C VAL A 40 -8.35 -35.83 44.71
N ALA A 41 -8.55 -35.08 43.64
CA ALA A 41 -7.47 -34.55 42.83
C ALA A 41 -7.93 -33.27 42.10
N GLY A 42 -6.97 -32.47 41.65
CA GLY A 42 -7.23 -31.28 40.86
C GLY A 42 -6.09 -30.99 39.91
N ALA A 43 -6.40 -30.36 38.78
CA ALA A 43 -5.43 -29.91 37.78
C ALA A 43 -5.92 -28.64 37.09
N LEU A 44 -4.98 -27.84 36.58
CA LEU A 44 -5.26 -26.74 35.66
C LEU A 44 -5.09 -27.22 34.22
N VAL A 45 -5.96 -26.74 33.35
CA VAL A 45 -5.89 -27.02 31.90
C VAL A 45 -4.69 -26.27 31.33
N GLN A 46 -3.84 -27.00 30.62
CA GLN A 46 -2.67 -26.45 29.93
C GLN A 46 -3.07 -25.65 28.67
N LYS A 47 -2.13 -24.90 28.11
CA LYS A 47 -2.29 -24.12 26.87
C LYS A 47 -2.81 -24.93 25.67
N SER A 48 -2.52 -26.23 25.65
CA SER A 48 -3.03 -27.19 24.67
C SER A 48 -4.51 -27.58 24.88
N GLY A 49 -5.14 -27.12 25.95
CA GLY A 49 -6.47 -27.59 26.38
C GLY A 49 -6.44 -28.90 27.20
N GLN A 50 -5.29 -29.49 27.41
CA GLN A 50 -5.15 -30.77 28.09
C GLN A 50 -5.04 -30.63 29.61
N PHE A 51 -5.69 -31.55 30.34
CA PHE A 51 -5.45 -31.77 31.76
C PHE A 51 -5.03 -33.21 32.04
N VAL A 52 -4.33 -33.41 33.11
CA VAL A 52 -3.92 -34.72 33.62
C VAL A 52 -4.10 -34.77 35.13
N LEU A 53 -4.89 -35.73 35.63
CA LEU A 53 -5.00 -36.04 37.03
C LEU A 53 -4.26 -37.38 37.26
N PRO A 54 -3.08 -37.35 37.87
CA PRO A 54 -2.24 -38.55 38.01
C PRO A 54 -2.67 -39.42 39.18
N ASN A 55 -2.44 -40.68 39.08
CA ASN A 55 -2.44 -41.66 40.20
C ASN A 55 -3.80 -41.83 40.93
N ILE A 56 -4.90 -41.83 40.16
CA ILE A 56 -6.27 -41.96 40.70
C ILE A 56 -6.65 -43.45 40.85
N GLN A 57 -7.27 -43.78 41.96
CA GLN A 57 -7.78 -45.14 42.19
C GLN A 57 -9.01 -45.44 41.36
N ALA A 58 -9.24 -46.72 41.03
CA ALA A 58 -10.49 -47.18 40.43
C ALA A 58 -11.69 -46.92 41.33
N GLY A 59 -12.79 -46.40 40.79
CA GLY A 59 -13.99 -46.07 41.57
C GLY A 59 -14.91 -45.11 40.85
N ASN A 60 -15.99 -44.70 41.55
CA ASN A 60 -16.94 -43.72 41.04
C ASN A 60 -16.61 -42.33 41.58
N TYR A 61 -16.57 -41.35 40.64
CA TYR A 61 -16.20 -39.97 40.89
C TYR A 61 -17.16 -39.03 40.16
N ILE A 62 -17.09 -37.75 40.57
CA ILE A 62 -17.70 -36.65 39.83
C ILE A 62 -16.54 -35.80 39.30
N LEU A 63 -16.46 -35.63 37.99
CA LEU A 63 -15.54 -34.68 37.36
C LEU A 63 -16.24 -33.34 37.25
N GLN A 64 -15.63 -32.33 37.86
CA GLN A 64 -16.10 -30.94 37.85
C GLN A 64 -15.09 -30.07 37.11
N VAL A 65 -15.55 -29.28 36.17
CA VAL A 65 -14.73 -28.33 35.44
C VAL A 65 -15.36 -26.95 35.56
N SER A 66 -14.55 -25.98 36.01
CA SER A 66 -14.96 -24.60 36.16
C SER A 66 -13.95 -23.66 35.51
N PHE A 67 -14.44 -22.59 34.92
CA PHE A 67 -13.64 -21.52 34.36
C PHE A 67 -14.42 -20.20 34.49
N ILE A 68 -13.72 -19.10 34.75
CA ILE A 68 -14.36 -17.77 34.92
C ILE A 68 -15.08 -17.39 33.65
N GLY A 69 -16.36 -17.04 33.78
CA GLY A 69 -17.21 -16.66 32.61
C GLY A 69 -17.88 -17.84 31.93
N PHE A 70 -17.74 -19.08 32.42
CA PHE A 70 -18.34 -20.27 31.85
C PHE A 70 -19.22 -21.00 32.82
N LYS A 71 -20.28 -21.65 32.33
CA LYS A 71 -21.09 -22.56 33.16
C LYS A 71 -20.27 -23.77 33.57
N GLU A 72 -20.28 -24.03 34.87
CA GLU A 72 -19.66 -25.20 35.43
C GLU A 72 -20.22 -26.49 34.81
N VAL A 73 -19.32 -27.43 34.49
CA VAL A 73 -19.68 -28.74 33.93
C VAL A 73 -19.37 -29.80 34.97
N LYS A 74 -20.38 -30.60 35.37
CA LYS A 74 -20.28 -31.74 36.27
C LYS A 74 -20.85 -32.96 35.58
N PHE A 75 -20.14 -34.10 35.70
CA PHE A 75 -20.66 -35.41 35.27
C PHE A 75 -20.03 -36.54 36.05
N ALA A 76 -20.76 -37.61 36.18
CA ALA A 76 -20.29 -38.84 36.86
C ALA A 76 -19.23 -39.53 35.99
N LEU A 77 -18.14 -39.98 36.64
CA LEU A 77 -17.02 -40.65 36.01
C LEU A 77 -16.70 -41.96 36.71
N THR A 78 -16.88 -43.09 36.05
CA THR A 78 -16.52 -44.40 36.57
C THR A 78 -15.16 -44.83 36.03
N LEU A 79 -14.19 -44.99 36.90
CA LEU A 79 -12.85 -45.40 36.53
C LEU A 79 -12.69 -46.91 36.67
N PRO A 80 -12.29 -47.64 35.62
CA PRO A 80 -12.17 -49.10 35.66
C PRO A 80 -11.00 -49.59 36.51
N ARG A 81 -11.10 -50.80 37.02
CA ARG A 81 -9.99 -51.45 37.79
C ARG A 81 -8.88 -51.93 36.86
N ARG A 82 -8.08 -50.97 36.36
CA ARG A 82 -6.90 -51.23 35.53
C ARG A 82 -5.82 -50.17 35.84
N THR A 83 -4.59 -50.44 35.43
CA THR A 83 -3.49 -49.43 35.44
C THR A 83 -3.35 -48.75 34.08
N GLY A 84 -2.75 -47.60 34.02
CA GLY A 84 -2.47 -46.88 32.79
C GLY A 84 -3.21 -45.53 32.62
N ASN A 85 -3.56 -45.16 31.43
CA ASN A 85 -4.24 -43.90 31.12
C ASN A 85 -5.71 -44.11 30.84
N PHE A 86 -6.57 -43.28 31.41
CA PHE A 86 -7.98 -43.18 31.10
C PHE A 86 -8.27 -41.84 30.48
N ARG A 87 -8.81 -41.85 29.25
CA ARG A 87 -9.16 -40.61 28.53
C ARG A 87 -10.65 -40.31 28.71
N VAL A 88 -10.92 -39.13 29.25
CA VAL A 88 -12.28 -38.56 29.34
C VAL A 88 -12.62 -37.98 27.99
N LYS A 89 -13.92 -38.02 27.61
CA LYS A 89 -14.44 -37.32 26.41
C LYS A 89 -14.15 -35.84 26.51
N ASP A 90 -13.89 -35.20 25.38
CA ASP A 90 -13.59 -33.76 25.32
C ASP A 90 -14.74 -32.96 25.93
N ILE A 91 -14.40 -32.05 26.85
CA ILE A 91 -15.35 -31.28 27.67
C ILE A 91 -15.57 -29.92 26.99
N MET A 92 -16.82 -29.66 26.63
CA MET A 92 -17.24 -28.40 26.00
C MET A 92 -17.92 -27.51 27.03
N MET A 93 -17.31 -26.37 27.36
CA MET A 93 -17.87 -25.39 28.30
C MET A 93 -18.64 -24.30 27.54
N ARG A 94 -19.79 -23.90 28.10
CA ARG A 94 -20.62 -22.81 27.56
C ARG A 94 -20.41 -21.54 28.36
N GLU A 95 -20.35 -20.39 27.72
CA GLU A 95 -20.28 -19.11 28.43
C GLU A 95 -21.49 -18.93 29.36
N ASP A 96 -21.24 -18.43 30.57
CA ASP A 96 -22.27 -18.05 31.52
C ASP A 96 -22.42 -16.52 31.58
N ALA A 97 -23.46 -16.03 30.93
CA ALA A 97 -23.74 -14.61 30.83
C ALA A 97 -24.07 -13.92 32.18
N LYS A 98 -24.41 -14.69 33.23
CA LYS A 98 -24.72 -14.14 34.54
C LYS A 98 -23.49 -13.81 35.36
N VAL A 99 -22.37 -14.56 35.22
CA VAL A 99 -21.14 -14.37 36.01
C VAL A 99 -20.32 -13.17 35.49
N MET A 100 -20.51 -12.77 34.22
CA MET A 100 -19.79 -11.63 33.67
C MET A 100 -20.33 -10.26 34.14
N ALA A 101 -21.50 -10.19 34.75
CA ALA A 101 -22.08 -8.91 35.20
C ALA A 101 -21.55 -8.42 36.56
N GLU A 102 -20.91 -9.27 37.37
CA GLU A 102 -20.50 -8.96 38.77
C GLU A 102 -19.01 -8.81 39.02
N ALA A 103 -18.13 -9.14 38.06
CA ALA A 103 -16.70 -8.89 38.15
C ALA A 103 -16.29 -7.61 37.44
N VAL A 104 -16.57 -6.46 38.00
CA VAL A 104 -15.89 -5.21 37.63
C VAL A 104 -14.49 -5.27 38.22
N VAL A 105 -13.57 -5.92 37.50
CA VAL A 105 -12.14 -5.72 37.75
C VAL A 105 -11.78 -4.40 37.06
N GLU A 106 -11.69 -3.32 37.82
CA GLU A 106 -11.05 -2.08 37.39
C GLU A 106 -9.54 -2.27 37.18
N GLY A 107 -9.18 -3.12 36.25
CA GLY A 107 -7.83 -3.19 35.73
C GLY A 107 -7.73 -2.29 34.51
N LYS A 108 -6.88 -1.28 34.54
CA LYS A 108 -6.50 -0.54 33.32
C LYS A 108 -5.97 -1.57 32.32
N LEU A 109 -6.70 -1.81 31.25
CA LEU A 109 -6.26 -2.68 30.16
C LEU A 109 -4.94 -2.15 29.59
N PRO A 110 -3.87 -2.95 29.51
CA PRO A 110 -2.62 -2.47 28.96
C PRO A 110 -2.83 -2.05 27.50
N GLU A 111 -2.39 -0.88 27.15
CA GLU A 111 -2.48 -0.34 25.78
C GLU A 111 -1.74 -1.21 24.77
N MET A 112 -0.61 -1.80 25.18
CA MET A 112 0.27 -2.59 24.34
C MET A 112 0.76 -3.83 25.10
N THR A 113 0.71 -4.97 24.44
CA THR A 113 1.29 -6.24 24.92
C THR A 113 2.13 -6.86 23.80
N VAL A 114 3.17 -7.59 24.15
CA VAL A 114 3.99 -8.33 23.18
C VAL A 114 3.87 -9.81 23.44
N VAL A 115 3.45 -10.56 22.43
CA VAL A 115 3.35 -12.02 22.45
C VAL A 115 4.16 -12.56 21.27
N ASP A 116 5.21 -13.27 21.55
CA ASP A 116 6.19 -13.74 20.57
C ASP A 116 6.74 -12.57 19.71
N ASP A 117 6.59 -12.59 18.38
CA ASP A 117 7.03 -11.52 17.46
C ASP A 117 5.93 -10.48 17.19
N THR A 118 4.77 -10.59 17.84
CA THR A 118 3.60 -9.76 17.58
C THR A 118 3.43 -8.72 18.68
N VAL A 119 3.38 -7.46 18.30
CA VAL A 119 2.93 -6.37 19.16
C VAL A 119 1.42 -6.24 19.04
N MET A 120 0.70 -6.41 20.14
CA MET A 120 -0.74 -6.30 20.20
C MET A 120 -1.14 -5.01 20.91
N TYR A 121 -1.91 -4.19 20.25
CA TYR A 121 -2.53 -2.99 20.79
C TYR A 121 -3.99 -3.28 21.10
N ASN A 122 -4.43 -3.00 22.31
CA ASN A 122 -5.83 -3.14 22.70
C ASN A 122 -6.61 -1.90 22.23
N ALA A 123 -7.53 -2.08 21.30
CA ALA A 123 -8.27 -0.95 20.70
C ALA A 123 -9.08 -0.16 21.74
N ASP A 124 -9.65 -0.82 22.74
CA ASP A 124 -10.47 -0.19 23.77
C ASP A 124 -9.65 0.61 24.80
N ALA A 125 -8.33 0.39 24.89
CA ALA A 125 -7.44 1.20 25.70
C ALA A 125 -7.19 2.60 25.09
N PHE A 126 -7.43 2.77 23.80
CA PHE A 126 -7.32 4.04 23.11
C PHE A 126 -8.70 4.68 23.01
N LYS A 127 -8.98 5.67 23.85
CA LYS A 127 -10.24 6.41 23.79
C LYS A 127 -10.34 7.15 22.46
N LEU A 128 -11.21 6.65 21.62
CA LEU A 128 -11.54 7.25 20.33
C LEU A 128 -12.90 7.92 20.41
N GLN A 129 -13.10 8.86 19.53
CA GLN A 129 -14.42 9.41 19.36
C GLN A 129 -15.39 8.31 18.95
N GLN A 130 -16.61 8.33 19.51
CA GLN A 130 -17.64 7.40 19.08
C GLN A 130 -17.84 7.54 17.57
N GLY A 131 -17.55 6.45 16.83
CA GLY A 131 -17.60 6.40 15.40
C GLY A 131 -16.34 6.88 14.70
N ALA A 132 -15.23 6.97 15.37
CA ALA A 132 -13.92 7.09 14.72
C ALA A 132 -13.69 5.94 13.74
N LEU A 133 -12.95 6.20 12.68
CA LEU A 133 -12.51 5.19 11.74
C LEU A 133 -11.24 4.51 12.26
N VAL A 134 -10.95 3.34 11.71
CA VAL A 134 -9.72 2.60 12.05
C VAL A 134 -8.47 3.45 11.79
N GLU A 135 -8.49 4.33 10.81
CA GLU A 135 -7.39 5.25 10.56
C GLU A 135 -7.04 6.11 11.80
N GLU A 136 -8.06 6.62 12.49
CA GLU A 136 -7.86 7.42 13.71
C GLU A 136 -7.28 6.57 14.85
N LEU A 137 -7.69 5.29 14.95
CA LEU A 137 -7.10 4.35 15.88
C LEU A 137 -5.61 4.13 15.56
N ILE A 138 -5.30 3.82 14.32
CA ILE A 138 -3.93 3.51 13.86
C ILE A 138 -2.99 4.69 14.11
N LYS A 139 -3.43 5.92 13.84
CA LYS A 139 -2.65 7.16 14.10
C LYS A 139 -2.30 7.36 15.59
N LYS A 140 -3.06 6.72 16.50
CA LYS A 140 -2.83 6.80 17.94
C LYS A 140 -1.93 5.69 18.49
N LEU A 141 -1.64 4.66 17.72
CA LEU A 141 -0.85 3.52 18.18
C LEU A 141 0.64 3.86 18.29
N PRO A 142 1.30 3.49 19.39
CA PRO A 142 2.75 3.71 19.56
C PRO A 142 3.56 3.01 18.47
N GLY A 143 4.56 3.72 17.93
CA GLY A 143 5.46 3.17 16.91
C GLY A 143 4.91 3.21 15.48
N ILE A 144 3.68 3.69 15.27
CA ILE A 144 3.12 3.91 13.95
C ILE A 144 3.30 5.38 13.55
N VAL A 145 3.79 5.61 12.34
CA VAL A 145 3.93 6.92 11.72
C VAL A 145 3.21 6.92 10.39
N VAL A 146 2.45 7.96 10.13
CA VAL A 146 1.83 8.24 8.82
C VAL A 146 2.76 9.18 8.08
N ASN A 147 3.23 8.74 6.92
CA ASN A 147 4.12 9.54 6.06
C ASN A 147 3.31 10.55 5.24
N ASP A 148 3.99 11.54 4.67
CA ASP A 148 3.37 12.59 3.86
C ASP A 148 2.69 12.06 2.58
N ASP A 149 3.16 10.93 2.05
CA ASP A 149 2.56 10.20 0.93
C ASP A 149 1.32 9.37 1.31
N GLY A 150 0.90 9.41 2.59
CA GLY A 150 -0.21 8.64 3.13
C GLY A 150 0.11 7.18 3.43
N SER A 151 1.35 6.75 3.27
CA SER A 151 1.80 5.41 3.67
C SER A 151 2.01 5.33 5.19
N TYR A 152 1.95 4.11 5.70
CA TYR A 152 2.12 3.85 7.14
C TYR A 152 3.43 3.10 7.37
N THR A 153 4.17 3.53 8.39
CA THR A 153 5.32 2.79 8.89
C THR A 153 5.08 2.33 10.31
N TRP A 154 5.50 1.13 10.63
CA TRP A 154 5.52 0.58 11.98
C TRP A 154 6.96 0.28 12.39
N ASN A 155 7.42 0.97 13.44
CA ASN A 155 8.81 0.87 13.91
C ASN A 155 9.83 1.06 12.76
N GLY A 156 9.59 2.06 11.89
CA GLY A 156 10.45 2.39 10.76
C GLY A 156 10.38 1.44 9.55
N LYS A 157 9.58 0.37 9.61
CA LYS A 157 9.28 -0.49 8.46
C LYS A 157 7.95 -0.08 7.83
N GLN A 158 7.91 0.02 6.51
CA GLN A 158 6.66 0.29 5.80
C GLN A 158 5.66 -0.84 6.03
N VAL A 159 4.44 -0.50 6.39
CA VAL A 159 3.32 -1.44 6.47
C VAL A 159 2.89 -1.78 5.05
N GLN A 160 3.10 -3.02 4.67
CA GLN A 160 2.85 -3.49 3.30
C GLN A 160 1.41 -4.01 3.13
N GLN A 161 0.74 -4.37 4.23
CA GLN A 161 -0.56 -4.99 4.14
C GLN A 161 -1.38 -4.80 5.42
N PHE A 162 -2.69 -4.59 5.24
CA PHE A 162 -3.68 -4.56 6.33
C PHE A 162 -4.56 -5.82 6.24
N LEU A 163 -4.81 -6.43 7.38
CA LEU A 163 -5.59 -7.65 7.48
C LEU A 163 -6.80 -7.44 8.40
N VAL A 164 -7.82 -8.28 8.23
CA VAL A 164 -8.98 -8.34 9.12
C VAL A 164 -9.16 -9.78 9.58
N ASP A 165 -9.02 -10.03 10.89
CA ASP A 165 -8.98 -11.39 11.49
C ASP A 165 -7.92 -12.30 10.82
N GLY A 166 -6.72 -11.75 10.51
CA GLY A 166 -5.62 -12.48 9.87
C GLY A 166 -5.78 -12.73 8.37
N LYS A 167 -6.80 -12.15 7.72
CA LYS A 167 -7.16 -12.39 6.32
C LYS A 167 -7.07 -11.12 5.48
N GLU A 168 -6.68 -11.31 4.22
CA GLU A 168 -6.75 -10.30 3.18
C GLU A 168 -8.22 -10.13 2.77
N PHE A 169 -8.84 -9.01 3.10
CA PHE A 169 -10.24 -8.82 2.83
C PHE A 169 -10.53 -7.72 1.80
N TYR A 170 -9.84 -6.58 1.89
CA TYR A 170 -10.09 -5.44 1.01
C TYR A 170 -9.08 -5.33 -0.15
N GLY A 171 -8.53 -6.45 -0.63
CA GLY A 171 -7.48 -6.45 -1.65
C GLY A 171 -6.14 -5.94 -1.09
N THR A 172 -5.36 -5.30 -1.94
CA THR A 172 -4.05 -4.75 -1.58
C THR A 172 -4.09 -3.31 -1.08
N ASP A 173 -5.23 -2.61 -1.24
CA ASP A 173 -5.36 -1.21 -0.81
C ASP A 173 -5.74 -1.13 0.67
N GLY A 174 -4.75 -0.90 1.52
CA GLY A 174 -4.94 -0.68 2.96
C GLY A 174 -5.78 0.54 3.30
N ASN A 175 -5.82 1.55 2.43
CA ASN A 175 -6.60 2.77 2.65
C ASN A 175 -8.11 2.48 2.69
N VAL A 176 -8.58 1.49 1.94
CA VAL A 176 -9.99 1.07 1.97
C VAL A 176 -10.35 0.56 3.37
N ILE A 177 -9.48 -0.22 4.02
CA ILE A 177 -9.71 -0.70 5.39
C ILE A 177 -9.73 0.47 6.36
N LEU A 178 -8.70 1.29 6.34
CA LEU A 178 -8.45 2.32 7.34
C LEU A 178 -9.49 3.43 7.32
N LYS A 179 -9.86 3.85 6.12
CA LYS A 179 -10.79 4.99 5.92
C LYS A 179 -12.26 4.60 5.95
N ASN A 180 -12.57 3.31 6.08
CA ASN A 180 -13.95 2.84 5.95
C ASN A 180 -14.42 1.95 7.09
N LEU A 181 -13.55 1.27 7.84
CA LEU A 181 -13.97 0.48 8.99
C LEU A 181 -14.13 1.35 10.23
N PRO A 182 -15.25 1.22 10.99
CA PRO A 182 -15.41 1.85 12.30
C PRO A 182 -14.41 1.26 13.31
N ALA A 183 -13.69 2.09 14.04
CA ALA A 183 -12.76 1.62 15.07
C ALA A 183 -13.45 0.85 16.20
N GLU A 184 -14.73 1.14 16.48
CA GLU A 184 -15.51 0.50 17.54
C GLU A 184 -15.72 -1.01 17.37
N ILE A 185 -15.57 -1.54 16.13
CA ILE A 185 -15.69 -2.97 15.87
C ILE A 185 -14.38 -3.73 16.11
N VAL A 186 -13.26 -3.01 16.25
CA VAL A 186 -11.94 -3.58 16.45
C VAL A 186 -11.73 -3.90 17.93
N ASP A 187 -11.28 -5.11 18.23
CA ASP A 187 -10.86 -5.56 19.54
C ASP A 187 -9.38 -5.25 19.77
N LYS A 188 -8.54 -5.69 18.82
CA LYS A 188 -7.09 -5.56 18.89
C LYS A 188 -6.50 -5.24 17.53
N VAL A 189 -5.42 -4.48 17.54
CA VAL A 189 -4.55 -4.31 16.36
C VAL A 189 -3.26 -5.06 16.63
N LYS A 190 -2.92 -6.01 15.78
CA LYS A 190 -1.68 -6.79 15.86
C LYS A 190 -0.71 -6.30 14.82
N ALA A 191 0.48 -5.91 15.22
CA ALA A 191 1.55 -5.51 14.32
C ALA A 191 2.66 -6.57 14.36
N TYR A 192 2.96 -7.17 13.22
CA TYR A 192 3.95 -8.24 13.10
C TYR A 192 4.48 -8.38 11.68
N ASP A 193 5.62 -9.07 11.55
CA ASP A 193 6.15 -9.47 10.26
C ASP A 193 5.50 -10.81 9.87
N ARG A 194 4.51 -10.75 8.96
CA ARG A 194 3.80 -11.94 8.45
C ARG A 194 4.70 -12.74 7.55
N GLN A 195 4.79 -14.01 7.80
CA GLN A 195 5.48 -14.95 6.91
C GLN A 195 4.86 -14.94 5.51
N SER A 196 5.70 -15.13 4.50
CA SER A 196 5.22 -15.36 3.14
C SER A 196 4.28 -16.56 3.06
N ASP A 197 3.42 -16.63 2.05
CA ASP A 197 2.56 -17.81 1.86
C ASP A 197 3.39 -19.09 1.70
N PHE A 198 4.58 -18.98 1.12
CA PHE A 198 5.53 -20.08 1.01
C PHE A 198 6.01 -20.53 2.40
N ALA A 199 6.52 -19.63 3.22
CA ALA A 199 7.01 -19.93 4.57
C ALA A 199 5.89 -20.47 5.48
N ARG A 200 4.69 -19.90 5.40
CA ARG A 200 3.51 -20.33 6.14
C ARG A 200 3.11 -21.76 5.81
N VAL A 201 3.12 -22.13 4.53
CA VAL A 201 2.70 -23.46 4.08
C VAL A 201 3.81 -24.49 4.24
N THR A 202 5.07 -24.13 3.98
CA THR A 202 6.22 -25.05 4.10
C THR A 202 6.70 -25.23 5.54
N GLY A 203 6.44 -24.25 6.41
CA GLY A 203 7.04 -24.18 7.74
C GLY A 203 8.52 -23.77 7.74
N VAL A 204 9.06 -23.37 6.58
CA VAL A 204 10.45 -22.93 6.42
C VAL A 204 10.47 -21.46 6.05
N ASP A 205 11.04 -20.64 6.91
CA ASP A 205 11.18 -19.21 6.70
C ASP A 205 12.02 -18.92 5.46
N ASP A 206 11.46 -18.14 4.51
CA ASP A 206 12.11 -17.76 3.24
C ASP A 206 12.72 -16.36 3.28
N GLY A 207 12.60 -15.66 4.40
CA GLY A 207 13.09 -14.30 4.58
C GLY A 207 12.28 -13.26 3.81
N GLN A 208 11.11 -13.62 3.26
CA GLN A 208 10.20 -12.72 2.54
C GLN A 208 8.99 -12.35 3.41
N GLU A 209 9.26 -11.96 4.63
CA GLU A 209 8.23 -11.50 5.54
C GLU A 209 7.71 -10.13 5.12
N ARG A 210 6.40 -9.88 5.38
CA ARG A 210 5.74 -8.61 5.15
C ARG A 210 5.30 -8.01 6.46
N THR A 211 5.62 -6.75 6.70
CA THR A 211 5.10 -6.03 7.87
C THR A 211 3.62 -5.75 7.67
N VAL A 212 2.79 -6.25 8.59
CA VAL A 212 1.33 -6.16 8.52
C VAL A 212 0.73 -5.57 9.79
N LEU A 213 -0.42 -4.92 9.62
CA LEU A 213 -1.34 -4.56 10.69
C LEU A 213 -2.60 -5.40 10.55
N ASP A 214 -2.88 -6.25 11.53
CA ASP A 214 -4.03 -7.17 11.54
C ASP A 214 -5.07 -6.70 12.55
N LEU A 215 -6.26 -6.37 12.06
CA LEU A 215 -7.39 -5.89 12.82
C LEU A 215 -8.24 -7.07 13.30
N THR A 216 -8.19 -7.39 14.55
CA THR A 216 -9.07 -8.41 15.15
C THR A 216 -10.42 -7.79 15.47
N ILE A 217 -11.50 -8.35 14.93
CA ILE A 217 -12.87 -7.88 15.13
C ILE A 217 -13.45 -8.45 16.41
N LYS A 218 -14.16 -7.62 17.21
CA LYS A 218 -14.87 -8.03 18.43
C LYS A 218 -15.84 -9.16 18.15
N LYS A 219 -15.88 -10.19 19.01
CA LYS A 219 -16.71 -11.40 18.83
C LYS A 219 -18.20 -11.07 18.57
N ASN A 220 -18.76 -10.09 19.28
CA ASN A 220 -20.17 -9.68 19.15
C ASN A 220 -20.45 -8.81 17.90
N ARG A 221 -19.41 -8.42 17.14
CA ARG A 221 -19.49 -7.61 15.92
C ARG A 221 -19.24 -8.42 14.64
N LYS A 222 -18.96 -9.72 14.73
CA LYS A 222 -18.68 -10.60 13.58
C LYS A 222 -19.91 -10.98 12.74
N ARG A 223 -21.14 -10.62 13.17
CA ARG A 223 -22.38 -10.88 12.40
C ARG A 223 -23.24 -9.65 12.39
N GLY A 224 -23.56 -9.15 11.20
CA GLY A 224 -24.42 -7.99 11.03
C GLY A 224 -24.14 -7.16 9.79
N TRP A 225 -24.92 -6.12 9.66
CA TRP A 225 -24.76 -5.07 8.66
C TRP A 225 -24.24 -3.81 9.34
N PHE A 226 -23.26 -3.15 8.74
CA PHE A 226 -22.79 -1.85 9.21
C PHE A 226 -22.17 -1.07 8.06
N GLY A 227 -22.16 0.23 8.19
CA GLY A 227 -21.61 1.11 7.17
C GLY A 227 -21.70 2.57 7.52
N ASN A 228 -21.25 3.38 6.60
CA ASN A 228 -21.29 4.84 6.68
C ASN A 228 -21.64 5.45 5.32
N ILE A 229 -22.28 6.59 5.37
CA ILE A 229 -22.54 7.49 4.25
C ILE A 229 -22.07 8.87 4.68
N ASP A 230 -21.11 9.42 3.97
CA ASP A 230 -20.53 10.72 4.22
C ASP A 230 -20.69 11.58 2.96
N GLY A 231 -21.15 12.80 3.10
CA GLY A 231 -21.23 13.79 2.04
C GLY A 231 -20.67 15.11 2.51
N ALA A 232 -19.91 15.80 1.67
CA ALA A 232 -19.40 17.13 1.94
C ALA A 232 -19.47 17.98 0.68
N TYR A 233 -19.78 19.26 0.87
CA TYR A 233 -19.75 20.28 -0.16
C TYR A 233 -19.20 21.59 0.42
N GLY A 234 -18.51 22.35 -0.38
CA GLY A 234 -17.84 23.56 0.10
C GLY A 234 -17.59 24.59 -0.97
N THR A 235 -16.82 25.60 -0.59
CA THR A 235 -16.41 26.68 -1.48
C THR A 235 -15.55 26.17 -2.63
N HIS A 236 -15.54 26.91 -3.76
CA HIS A 236 -14.79 26.56 -4.98
C HIS A 236 -15.19 25.19 -5.55
N ASP A 237 -16.49 24.84 -5.46
CA ASP A 237 -17.04 23.57 -5.96
C ASP A 237 -16.32 22.31 -5.42
N ARG A 238 -15.79 22.41 -4.20
CA ARG A 238 -15.16 21.26 -3.55
C ARG A 238 -16.22 20.34 -2.98
N TYR A 239 -16.10 19.08 -3.31
CA TYR A 239 -17.02 18.06 -2.80
C TYR A 239 -16.29 16.77 -2.42
N SER A 240 -16.91 16.02 -1.54
CA SER A 240 -16.50 14.67 -1.19
C SER A 240 -17.72 13.84 -0.83
N GLY A 241 -17.87 12.67 -1.43
CA GLY A 241 -18.92 11.71 -1.11
C GLY A 241 -18.30 10.33 -0.86
N ARG A 242 -18.81 9.63 0.16
CA ARG A 242 -18.38 8.28 0.47
C ARG A 242 -19.55 7.44 0.94
N VAL A 243 -19.65 6.24 0.43
CA VAL A 243 -20.61 5.22 0.87
C VAL A 243 -19.86 3.92 1.11
N MET A 244 -20.13 3.26 2.22
CA MET A 244 -19.63 1.94 2.50
C MET A 244 -20.67 1.10 3.21
N VAL A 245 -20.85 -0.13 2.75
CA VAL A 245 -21.76 -1.12 3.33
C VAL A 245 -21.00 -2.42 3.54
N ASN A 246 -21.05 -2.95 4.74
CA ASN A 246 -20.44 -4.23 5.11
C ASN A 246 -21.50 -5.20 5.60
N HIS A 247 -21.38 -6.44 5.21
CA HIS A 247 -22.18 -7.55 5.70
C HIS A 247 -21.28 -8.70 6.15
N PHE A 248 -21.20 -8.90 7.46
CA PHE A 248 -20.42 -10.00 8.06
C PHE A 248 -21.35 -11.13 8.54
N LEU A 249 -20.99 -12.35 8.21
CA LEU A 249 -21.67 -13.59 8.55
C LEU A 249 -20.68 -14.58 9.22
N GLY A 250 -20.03 -14.15 10.30
CA GLY A 250 -18.94 -14.88 10.93
C GLY A 250 -17.67 -14.81 10.08
N ASP A 251 -17.26 -15.95 9.53
CA ASP A 251 -16.06 -16.05 8.69
C ASP A 251 -16.28 -15.56 7.24
N GLN A 252 -17.54 -15.39 6.84
CA GLN A 252 -17.89 -14.83 5.53
C GLN A 252 -18.07 -13.32 5.64
N LYS A 253 -17.43 -12.57 4.75
CA LYS A 253 -17.44 -11.11 4.77
C LYS A 253 -17.67 -10.57 3.38
N PHE A 254 -18.56 -9.60 3.28
CA PHE A 254 -18.86 -8.85 2.06
C PHE A 254 -18.75 -7.36 2.36
N SER A 255 -18.20 -6.60 1.43
CA SER A 255 -18.14 -5.15 1.50
C SER A 255 -18.37 -4.55 0.13
N ALA A 256 -19.10 -3.45 0.08
CA ALA A 256 -19.22 -2.59 -1.10
C ALA A 256 -18.93 -1.15 -0.70
N TYR A 257 -18.24 -0.41 -1.54
CA TYR A 257 -17.90 0.98 -1.29
C TYR A 257 -17.93 1.80 -2.56
N GLY A 258 -18.16 3.10 -2.39
CA GLY A 258 -18.07 4.10 -3.42
C GLY A 258 -17.51 5.40 -2.84
N ASN A 259 -16.62 6.06 -3.57
CA ASN A 259 -16.06 7.36 -3.22
C ASN A 259 -16.09 8.27 -4.43
N ALA A 260 -16.37 9.56 -4.20
CA ALA A 260 -16.23 10.61 -5.19
C ALA A 260 -15.69 11.86 -4.50
N SER A 261 -14.63 12.50 -5.04
CA SER A 261 -13.99 13.64 -4.37
C SER A 261 -13.12 14.42 -5.33
N ASN A 262 -13.13 15.75 -5.20
CA ASN A 262 -12.19 16.66 -5.85
C ASN A 262 -11.34 17.47 -4.83
N THR A 263 -11.23 16.99 -3.59
CA THR A 263 -10.50 17.65 -2.50
C THR A 263 -9.08 17.13 -2.30
N GLN A 264 -8.60 16.22 -3.16
CA GLN A 264 -7.27 15.60 -3.05
C GLN A 264 -6.42 15.94 -4.28
N GLY A 265 -5.11 16.05 -4.08
CA GLY A 265 -4.13 16.31 -5.13
C GLY A 265 -3.63 17.76 -5.15
N ASN A 266 -2.72 18.05 -6.07
CA ASN A 266 -2.09 19.38 -6.23
C ASN A 266 -2.84 20.28 -7.21
N GLY A 267 -3.82 19.77 -7.93
CA GLY A 267 -4.65 20.47 -8.91
C GLY A 267 -6.11 20.09 -8.78
N LEU A 268 -6.90 20.51 -9.72
CA LEU A 268 -8.32 20.14 -9.84
C LEU A 268 -8.43 18.69 -10.31
N THR A 269 -8.45 17.74 -9.39
CA THR A 269 -8.60 16.32 -9.71
C THR A 269 -9.90 15.79 -9.15
N ASP A 270 -10.78 15.34 -10.03
CA ASP A 270 -11.98 14.60 -9.69
C ASP A 270 -11.68 13.12 -9.70
N ASN A 271 -11.83 12.48 -8.55
CA ASN A 271 -11.57 11.06 -8.36
C ASN A 271 -12.86 10.36 -7.92
N GLN A 272 -13.26 9.35 -8.66
CA GLN A 272 -14.39 8.51 -8.34
C GLN A 272 -13.93 7.05 -8.34
N SER A 273 -14.36 6.29 -7.35
CA SER A 273 -14.09 4.86 -7.30
C SER A 273 -15.24 4.10 -6.68
N ALA A 274 -15.47 2.91 -7.17
CA ALA A 274 -16.42 1.98 -6.57
C ALA A 274 -15.83 0.58 -6.58
N GLY A 275 -16.19 -0.21 -5.57
CA GLY A 275 -15.70 -1.57 -5.50
C GLY A 275 -16.52 -2.45 -4.58
N ALA A 276 -16.29 -3.74 -4.73
CA ALA A 276 -16.84 -4.77 -3.87
C ALA A 276 -15.77 -5.80 -3.52
N THR A 277 -15.81 -6.28 -2.30
CA THR A 277 -14.90 -7.32 -1.83
C THR A 277 -15.66 -8.44 -1.15
N MET A 278 -15.15 -9.65 -1.27
CA MET A 278 -15.73 -10.82 -0.61
C MET A 278 -14.65 -11.72 -0.02
N ASN A 279 -14.97 -12.33 1.11
CA ASN A 279 -14.23 -13.45 1.68
C ASN A 279 -15.23 -14.57 1.98
N LEU A 280 -15.02 -15.72 1.36
CA LEU A 280 -15.85 -16.91 1.52
C LEU A 280 -14.97 -18.04 2.05
N GLN A 281 -15.46 -18.76 3.07
CA GLN A 281 -14.75 -19.89 3.64
C GLN A 281 -15.67 -21.11 3.73
N LYS A 282 -15.14 -22.26 3.33
CA LYS A 282 -15.78 -23.56 3.56
C LYS A 282 -14.97 -24.30 4.61
N PRO A 283 -15.51 -24.50 5.82
CA PRO A 283 -14.81 -25.22 6.87
C PRO A 283 -14.57 -26.68 6.46
N ARG A 284 -13.52 -27.28 7.00
CA ARG A 284 -13.28 -28.71 6.87
C ARG A 284 -14.23 -29.47 7.80
N LYS A 285 -14.88 -30.50 7.29
CA LYS A 285 -15.67 -31.42 8.12
C LYS A 285 -14.70 -32.24 8.99
N THR A 286 -14.76 -32.09 10.29
CA THR A 286 -14.03 -32.90 11.25
C THR A 286 -14.83 -34.18 11.55
N LYS A 287 -14.15 -35.32 11.57
CA LYS A 287 -14.76 -36.57 12.01
C LYS A 287 -14.98 -36.52 13.53
N PRO A 288 -16.01 -37.22 14.06
CA PRO A 288 -16.20 -37.32 15.50
C PRO A 288 -14.91 -37.86 16.16
N GLY A 289 -14.33 -37.10 17.12
CA GLY A 289 -13.11 -37.48 17.84
C GLY A 289 -11.80 -36.90 17.25
N GLU A 290 -11.83 -36.25 16.09
CA GLU A 290 -10.67 -35.52 15.57
C GLU A 290 -10.68 -34.08 16.07
N ARG A 291 -9.46 -33.52 16.27
CA ARG A 291 -9.33 -32.09 16.61
C ARG A 291 -9.82 -31.24 15.45
N PRO A 292 -10.64 -30.21 15.69
CA PRO A 292 -11.03 -29.26 14.65
C PRO A 292 -9.77 -28.63 14.05
N GLN A 293 -9.66 -28.71 12.72
CA GLN A 293 -8.57 -28.04 12.03
C GLN A 293 -8.92 -26.56 11.89
N ARG A 294 -8.00 -25.69 12.32
CA ARG A 294 -8.18 -24.22 12.27
C ARG A 294 -8.27 -23.67 10.86
N GLU A 295 -7.69 -24.36 9.87
CA GLU A 295 -7.65 -23.87 8.49
C GLU A 295 -8.83 -24.43 7.67
N PRO A 296 -9.54 -23.57 6.90
CA PRO A 296 -10.67 -24.01 6.08
C PRO A 296 -10.21 -24.93 4.93
N LEU A 297 -11.11 -25.78 4.44
CA LEU A 297 -10.89 -26.62 3.26
C LEU A 297 -10.70 -25.77 2.00
N LEU A 298 -11.52 -24.73 1.86
CA LEU A 298 -11.51 -23.80 0.74
C LEU A 298 -11.70 -22.38 1.25
N GLU A 299 -10.87 -21.48 0.78
CA GLU A 299 -10.96 -20.05 1.03
C GLU A 299 -10.93 -19.31 -0.30
N VAL A 300 -11.89 -18.43 -0.52
CA VAL A 300 -11.97 -17.57 -1.71
C VAL A 300 -12.04 -16.12 -1.25
N ASN A 301 -11.03 -15.35 -1.62
CA ASN A 301 -11.02 -13.90 -1.47
C ASN A 301 -11.13 -13.28 -2.86
N GLY A 302 -11.94 -12.25 -3.00
CA GLY A 302 -12.09 -11.56 -4.28
C GLY A 302 -12.40 -10.09 -4.10
N SER A 303 -11.93 -9.30 -5.06
CA SER A 303 -12.28 -7.89 -5.17
C SER A 303 -12.53 -7.50 -6.62
N VAL A 304 -13.46 -6.57 -6.79
CA VAL A 304 -13.77 -5.90 -8.05
C VAL A 304 -13.70 -4.41 -7.75
N ASN A 305 -12.96 -3.66 -8.56
CA ASN A 305 -12.78 -2.23 -8.41
C ASN A 305 -12.92 -1.53 -9.75
N THR A 306 -13.56 -0.37 -9.73
CA THR A 306 -13.57 0.57 -10.84
C THR A 306 -13.13 1.93 -10.34
N ASN A 307 -12.39 2.63 -11.14
CA ASN A 307 -11.94 3.99 -10.87
C ASN A 307 -12.11 4.88 -12.09
N PHE A 308 -12.45 6.10 -11.81
CA PHE A 308 -12.47 7.19 -12.76
C PHE A 308 -11.68 8.35 -12.13
N SER A 309 -10.75 8.92 -12.88
CA SER A 309 -10.00 10.09 -12.43
C SER A 309 -9.88 11.07 -13.59
N GLN A 310 -10.35 12.27 -13.38
CA GLN A 310 -10.21 13.38 -14.31
C GLN A 310 -9.54 14.54 -13.61
N GLY A 311 -8.50 15.10 -14.19
CA GLY A 311 -7.81 16.21 -13.58
C GLY A 311 -6.82 16.87 -14.50
N GLY A 312 -6.28 17.98 -14.01
CA GLY A 312 -5.22 18.72 -14.65
C GLY A 312 -4.20 19.20 -13.64
N ASN A 313 -3.07 19.58 -14.14
CA ASN A 313 -2.03 20.25 -13.37
C ASN A 313 -1.35 21.29 -14.25
N GLU A 314 -1.11 22.45 -13.68
CA GLU A 314 -0.35 23.51 -14.31
C GLU A 314 0.94 23.72 -13.52
N SER A 315 2.06 23.82 -14.24
CA SER A 315 3.36 23.91 -13.63
C SER A 315 4.27 24.86 -14.41
N TRP A 316 5.07 25.56 -13.67
CA TRP A 316 6.15 26.43 -14.15
C TRP A 316 7.47 25.89 -13.65
N SER A 317 8.49 25.91 -14.48
CA SER A 317 9.83 25.54 -14.04
C SER A 317 10.90 26.41 -14.62
N ASN A 318 11.90 26.67 -13.77
CA ASN A 318 13.15 27.34 -14.13
C ASN A 318 14.28 26.32 -13.94
N SER A 319 15.08 26.14 -14.97
CA SER A 319 16.17 25.18 -14.97
C SER A 319 17.47 25.85 -15.38
N GLN A 320 18.53 25.53 -14.65
CA GLN A 320 19.90 25.88 -15.01
C GLN A 320 20.65 24.61 -15.32
N ASN A 321 21.15 24.48 -16.55
CA ASN A 321 22.00 23.39 -16.97
C ASN A 321 23.46 23.77 -16.73
N PHE A 322 24.20 22.95 -15.99
CA PHE A 322 25.58 23.23 -15.65
C PHE A 322 26.57 22.80 -16.74
N GLU A 323 26.12 22.02 -17.69
CA GLU A 323 26.92 21.48 -18.79
C GLU A 323 26.80 22.30 -20.08
N ASN A 324 25.61 22.81 -20.37
CA ASN A 324 25.31 23.51 -21.59
C ASN A 324 25.40 25.02 -21.37
N ARG A 325 26.43 25.66 -21.97
CA ARG A 325 26.57 27.13 -21.91
C ARG A 325 25.75 27.82 -22.99
N SER A 326 25.49 27.13 -24.08
CA SER A 326 24.73 27.66 -25.19
C SER A 326 23.22 27.62 -25.00
N ALA A 327 22.76 26.98 -23.93
CA ALA A 327 21.39 26.98 -23.44
C ALA A 327 21.41 26.68 -21.93
N ALA A 328 22.17 27.57 -21.21
CA ALA A 328 22.43 27.35 -19.79
C ALA A 328 21.17 27.48 -18.93
N TYR A 329 20.24 28.32 -19.35
CA TYR A 329 19.00 28.57 -18.62
C TYR A 329 17.80 28.20 -19.48
N SER A 330 16.76 27.67 -18.87
CA SER A 330 15.50 27.45 -19.52
C SER A 330 14.31 27.69 -18.59
N ASN A 331 13.30 28.34 -19.12
CA ASN A 331 12.02 28.52 -18.47
C ASN A 331 10.98 27.69 -19.20
N SER A 332 10.08 27.06 -18.49
CA SER A 332 9.01 26.29 -19.09
C SER A 332 7.72 26.41 -18.31
N TRP A 333 6.64 26.43 -19.05
CA TRP A 333 5.28 26.25 -18.57
C TRP A 333 4.70 24.97 -19.14
N ASN A 334 3.93 24.25 -18.35
CA ASN A 334 3.30 23.02 -18.78
C ASN A 334 1.92 22.88 -18.13
N LYS A 335 0.90 22.63 -18.96
CA LYS A 335 -0.47 22.35 -18.54
C LYS A 335 -0.89 20.98 -19.03
N ASN A 336 -1.13 20.07 -18.08
CA ASN A 336 -1.54 18.72 -18.38
C ASN A 336 -3.01 18.52 -18.00
N SER A 337 -3.71 17.74 -18.79
CA SER A 337 -5.02 17.19 -18.49
C SER A 337 -5.00 15.68 -18.64
N ASN A 338 -5.69 14.97 -17.75
CA ASN A 338 -5.81 13.53 -17.85
C ASN A 338 -7.22 13.06 -17.51
N ASN A 339 -7.64 11.98 -18.15
CA ASN A 339 -8.89 11.28 -17.87
C ASN A 339 -8.60 9.78 -17.93
N ASN A 340 -8.65 9.15 -16.77
CA ASN A 340 -8.36 7.74 -16.62
C ASN A 340 -9.60 6.99 -16.17
N LYS A 341 -9.88 5.87 -16.80
CA LYS A 341 -10.95 4.94 -16.41
C LYS A 341 -10.32 3.57 -16.26
N GLY A 342 -10.59 2.92 -15.13
CA GLY A 342 -10.03 1.62 -14.85
C GLY A 342 -11.05 0.66 -14.29
N PHE A 343 -10.89 -0.60 -14.65
CA PHE A 343 -11.58 -1.74 -14.05
C PHE A 343 -10.57 -2.81 -13.72
N SER A 344 -10.64 -3.34 -12.51
CA SER A 344 -9.78 -4.44 -12.11
C SER A 344 -10.53 -5.44 -11.25
N THR A 345 -10.18 -6.70 -11.41
CA THR A 345 -10.67 -7.76 -10.55
C THR A 345 -9.55 -8.72 -10.20
N GLN A 346 -9.49 -9.11 -8.95
CA GLN A 346 -8.49 -10.05 -8.46
C GLN A 346 -9.13 -11.05 -7.51
N TYR A 347 -8.72 -12.30 -7.63
CA TYR A 347 -9.17 -13.37 -6.77
C TYR A 347 -7.97 -14.13 -6.20
N ARG A 348 -8.18 -14.69 -5.01
CA ARG A 348 -7.28 -15.65 -4.37
C ARG A 348 -8.12 -16.84 -3.92
N VAL A 349 -7.88 -17.97 -4.53
CA VAL A 349 -8.53 -19.24 -4.19
C VAL A 349 -7.48 -20.12 -3.54
N GLU A 350 -7.69 -20.49 -2.28
CA GLU A 350 -6.80 -21.39 -1.55
C GLU A 350 -7.58 -22.66 -1.19
N TRP A 351 -7.13 -23.78 -1.76
CA TRP A 351 -7.73 -25.09 -1.54
C TRP A 351 -6.74 -26.03 -0.84
N ARG A 352 -7.18 -26.60 0.26
CA ARG A 352 -6.41 -27.54 1.08
C ARG A 352 -7.10 -28.91 1.08
N PRO A 353 -6.89 -29.75 0.06
CA PRO A 353 -7.55 -31.06 -0.03
C PRO A 353 -7.23 -31.96 1.15
N ASP A 354 -6.00 -31.93 1.64
CA ASP A 354 -5.52 -32.64 2.81
C ASP A 354 -4.62 -31.72 3.69
N THR A 355 -4.06 -32.27 4.77
CA THR A 355 -3.17 -31.54 5.70
C THR A 355 -1.77 -31.30 5.15
N MET A 356 -1.42 -31.97 4.08
CA MET A 356 -0.06 -31.94 3.48
C MET A 356 -0.03 -31.13 2.19
N THR A 357 -1.18 -30.86 1.58
CA THR A 357 -1.29 -30.19 0.29
C THR A 357 -1.97 -28.86 0.41
N ASN A 358 -1.38 -27.84 -0.18
CA ASN A 358 -1.98 -26.51 -0.34
C ASN A 358 -1.90 -26.10 -1.80
N ILE A 359 -3.02 -25.72 -2.40
CA ILE A 359 -3.14 -25.25 -3.77
C ILE A 359 -3.70 -23.83 -3.71
N MET A 360 -3.00 -22.88 -4.33
CA MET A 360 -3.38 -21.49 -4.36
C MET A 360 -3.38 -20.98 -5.80
N ILE A 361 -4.50 -20.36 -6.20
CA ILE A 361 -4.68 -19.78 -7.53
C ILE A 361 -5.04 -18.30 -7.34
N ARG A 362 -4.38 -17.42 -8.10
CA ARG A 362 -4.61 -15.98 -8.07
C ARG A 362 -4.77 -15.44 -9.47
N PRO A 363 -5.98 -15.47 -10.05
CA PRO A 363 -6.27 -14.76 -11.28
C PRO A 363 -6.46 -13.27 -11.02
N ASN A 364 -5.97 -12.45 -11.93
CA ASN A 364 -6.12 -11.01 -11.95
C ASN A 364 -6.41 -10.56 -13.38
N PHE A 365 -7.39 -9.67 -13.53
CA PHE A 365 -7.70 -8.99 -14.78
C PHE A 365 -7.75 -7.49 -14.53
N SER A 366 -7.19 -6.70 -15.42
CA SER A 366 -7.31 -5.25 -15.42
C SER A 366 -7.52 -4.71 -16.83
N TRP A 367 -8.35 -3.71 -16.91
CA TRP A 367 -8.54 -2.85 -18.06
C TRP A 367 -8.39 -1.41 -17.62
N ASN A 368 -7.66 -0.64 -18.37
CA ASN A 368 -7.47 0.78 -18.13
C ASN A 368 -7.44 1.54 -19.46
N THR A 369 -8.23 2.59 -19.56
CA THR A 369 -8.14 3.57 -20.64
C THR A 369 -7.69 4.90 -20.07
N SER A 370 -6.75 5.54 -20.74
CA SER A 370 -6.19 6.83 -20.36
C SER A 370 -6.23 7.76 -21.56
N ARG A 371 -6.75 8.95 -21.35
CA ARG A 371 -6.66 10.06 -22.28
C ARG A 371 -5.89 11.18 -21.61
N SER A 372 -4.87 11.70 -22.26
CA SER A 372 -4.09 12.81 -21.75
C SER A 372 -3.86 13.87 -22.81
N GLY A 373 -3.92 15.11 -22.37
CA GLY A 373 -3.54 16.30 -23.13
C GLY A 373 -2.42 17.03 -22.41
N SER A 374 -1.46 17.56 -23.14
CA SER A 374 -0.37 18.37 -22.59
C SER A 374 -0.08 19.54 -23.52
N ASN A 375 -0.15 20.75 -22.99
CA ASN A 375 0.34 21.96 -23.66
C ASN A 375 1.56 22.46 -22.91
N SER A 376 2.64 22.70 -23.60
CA SER A 376 3.87 23.20 -23.01
C SER A 376 4.52 24.27 -23.84
N GLU A 377 5.11 25.23 -23.14
CA GLU A 377 5.90 26.32 -23.70
C GLU A 377 7.23 26.36 -22.96
N SER A 378 8.31 26.54 -23.69
CA SER A 378 9.65 26.63 -23.12
C SER A 378 10.56 27.54 -23.92
N ALA A 379 11.37 28.32 -23.22
CA ALA A 379 12.42 29.14 -23.81
C ALA A 379 13.77 28.81 -23.18
N SER A 380 14.80 28.76 -24.01
CA SER A 380 16.19 28.53 -23.57
C SER A 380 17.03 29.78 -23.81
N PHE A 381 17.94 30.04 -22.85
CA PHE A 381 18.74 31.27 -22.84
C PHE A 381 20.21 30.99 -22.58
N LEU A 382 21.10 31.85 -23.12
CA LEU A 382 22.55 31.83 -22.91
C LEU A 382 22.95 32.28 -21.49
N ASP A 383 22.24 33.27 -20.96
CA ASP A 383 22.45 33.86 -19.63
C ASP A 383 21.13 33.83 -18.83
N ASP A 384 21.20 34.16 -17.56
CA ASP A 384 20.04 34.18 -16.65
C ASP A 384 19.03 35.27 -17.08
N PRO A 385 17.86 34.90 -17.59
CA PRO A 385 16.90 35.88 -18.09
C PRO A 385 16.25 36.71 -16.98
N TYR A 386 16.26 36.23 -15.74
CA TYR A 386 15.74 36.99 -14.59
C TYR A 386 16.58 38.18 -14.18
N LYS A 387 17.71 38.42 -14.84
CA LYS A 387 18.46 39.67 -14.74
C LYS A 387 17.77 40.82 -15.48
N PHE A 388 16.89 40.52 -16.42
CA PHE A 388 16.33 41.47 -17.38
C PHE A 388 14.79 41.56 -17.27
N THR A 389 14.10 40.48 -16.91
CA THR A 389 12.64 40.43 -16.79
C THR A 389 12.20 39.52 -15.65
N ASP A 390 11.00 39.78 -15.13
CA ASP A 390 10.36 38.92 -14.14
C ASP A 390 9.59 37.73 -14.79
N ASP A 391 9.25 37.80 -16.09
CA ASP A 391 8.56 36.73 -16.84
C ASP A 391 9.26 36.39 -18.17
N PRO A 392 10.30 35.56 -18.14
CA PRO A 392 11.07 35.21 -19.33
C PRO A 392 10.30 34.48 -20.44
N LEU A 393 9.17 33.87 -20.14
CA LEU A 393 8.33 33.20 -21.14
C LEU A 393 7.41 34.19 -21.86
N ALA A 394 6.83 35.13 -21.14
CA ALA A 394 6.02 36.17 -21.76
C ALA A 394 6.85 37.09 -22.66
N ASP A 395 8.05 37.44 -22.20
CA ASP A 395 8.93 38.43 -22.85
C ASP A 395 10.00 37.79 -23.76
N TYR A 396 9.86 36.49 -24.13
CA TYR A 396 10.90 35.75 -24.87
C TYR A 396 11.28 36.39 -26.22
N ALA A 397 10.32 37.07 -26.87
CA ALA A 397 10.56 37.72 -28.17
C ALA A 397 11.58 38.87 -28.05
N GLU A 398 11.68 39.53 -26.91
CA GLU A 398 12.65 40.61 -26.65
C GLU A 398 14.09 40.09 -26.58
N PHE A 399 14.28 38.79 -26.35
CA PHE A 399 15.58 38.15 -26.26
C PHE A 399 16.05 37.46 -27.53
N SER A 400 15.30 37.55 -28.63
CA SER A 400 15.59 36.86 -29.90
C SER A 400 16.97 37.25 -30.49
N ASP A 401 17.35 38.49 -30.35
CA ASP A 401 18.61 39.07 -30.92
C ASP A 401 19.73 39.17 -29.84
N SER A 402 19.49 38.65 -28.63
CA SER A 402 20.44 38.81 -27.52
C SER A 402 20.80 37.47 -26.85
N ILE A 403 20.12 37.11 -25.77
CA ILE A 403 20.41 35.90 -24.99
C ILE A 403 19.52 34.71 -25.37
N GLY A 404 18.49 34.89 -26.20
CA GLY A 404 17.59 33.83 -26.63
C GLY A 404 18.29 32.78 -27.49
N VAL A 405 18.05 31.50 -27.22
CA VAL A 405 18.56 30.37 -28.01
C VAL A 405 17.46 29.75 -28.85
N ASN A 406 16.41 29.33 -28.20
CA ASN A 406 15.22 28.80 -28.86
C ASN A 406 13.98 29.02 -28.00
N HIS A 407 12.84 29.04 -28.66
CA HIS A 407 11.52 29.05 -28.08
C HIS A 407 10.71 27.91 -28.66
N ARG A 408 10.03 27.15 -27.80
CA ARG A 408 9.30 25.94 -28.22
C ARG A 408 7.92 25.91 -27.64
N ARG A 409 6.93 25.63 -28.47
CA ARG A 409 5.56 25.32 -28.13
C ARG A 409 5.22 23.89 -28.54
N ASN A 410 4.65 23.12 -27.60
CA ASN A 410 4.17 21.77 -27.91
C ASN A 410 2.73 21.62 -27.43
N SER A 411 1.95 20.92 -28.26
CA SER A 411 0.65 20.38 -27.86
C SER A 411 0.64 18.90 -28.17
N ASN A 412 0.31 18.09 -27.19
CA ASN A 412 0.25 16.64 -27.33
C ASN A 412 -1.07 16.12 -26.79
N HIS A 413 -1.70 15.22 -27.53
CA HIS A 413 -2.88 14.51 -27.12
C HIS A 413 -2.65 13.02 -27.31
N SER A 414 -2.96 12.22 -26.30
CA SER A 414 -2.77 10.76 -26.39
C SER A 414 -3.93 9.99 -25.77
N GLN A 415 -4.21 8.86 -26.37
CA GLN A 415 -5.15 7.87 -25.85
C GLN A 415 -4.46 6.52 -25.77
N SER A 416 -4.65 5.80 -24.67
CA SER A 416 -4.18 4.42 -24.56
C SER A 416 -5.23 3.53 -23.91
N ASP A 417 -5.39 2.33 -24.46
CA ASP A 417 -6.24 1.28 -23.93
C ASP A 417 -5.38 0.07 -23.59
N ASN A 418 -5.44 -0.34 -22.32
CA ASN A 418 -4.60 -1.39 -21.78
C ASN A 418 -5.46 -2.52 -21.22
N TYR A 419 -5.21 -3.74 -21.65
CA TYR A 419 -5.81 -4.96 -21.14
C TYR A 419 -4.71 -5.85 -20.57
N SER A 420 -4.89 -6.33 -19.36
CA SER A 420 -3.95 -7.23 -18.73
C SER A 420 -4.69 -8.37 -18.04
N PHE A 421 -4.30 -9.58 -18.36
CA PHE A 421 -4.69 -10.78 -17.63
C PHE A 421 -3.43 -11.45 -17.07
N SER A 422 -3.45 -11.80 -15.79
CA SER A 422 -2.36 -12.54 -15.17
C SER A 422 -2.92 -13.55 -14.18
N GLY A 423 -2.20 -14.65 -14.01
CA GLY A 423 -2.57 -15.68 -13.07
C GLY A 423 -1.33 -16.31 -12.45
N SER A 424 -1.44 -16.68 -11.17
CA SER A 424 -0.43 -17.49 -10.50
C SER A 424 -1.06 -18.74 -9.90
N LEU A 425 -0.35 -19.85 -10.03
CA LEU A 425 -0.65 -21.14 -9.42
C LEU A 425 0.50 -21.52 -8.50
N GLN A 426 0.20 -21.79 -7.24
CA GLN A 426 1.15 -22.35 -6.29
C GLN A 426 0.62 -23.69 -5.77
N ILE A 427 1.37 -24.75 -5.92
CA ILE A 427 1.10 -26.06 -5.36
C ILE A 427 2.22 -26.38 -4.39
N ASN A 428 1.88 -26.58 -3.12
CA ASN A 428 2.82 -27.01 -2.11
C ASN A 428 2.42 -28.38 -1.58
N ARG A 429 3.37 -29.29 -1.51
CA ARG A 429 3.22 -30.63 -0.94
C ARG A 429 4.29 -30.86 0.13
N ARG A 430 3.85 -31.04 1.38
CA ARG A 430 4.70 -31.50 2.47
C ARG A 430 4.94 -33.01 2.29
N LEU A 431 6.18 -33.44 2.46
CA LEU A 431 6.55 -34.84 2.41
C LEU A 431 6.67 -35.42 3.85
N SER A 432 6.86 -36.71 3.96
CA SER A 432 6.81 -37.46 5.23
C SER A 432 7.75 -36.93 6.33
N LYS A 433 8.94 -36.45 5.95
CA LYS A 433 9.93 -35.90 6.90
C LYS A 433 9.58 -34.47 7.25
N PRO A 434 9.51 -34.09 8.54
CA PRO A 434 9.23 -32.71 8.94
C PRO A 434 10.20 -31.71 8.29
N GLY A 435 9.65 -30.68 7.64
CA GLY A 435 10.41 -29.66 6.92
C GLY A 435 10.74 -30.00 5.46
N ARG A 436 10.59 -31.28 5.04
CA ARG A 436 10.74 -31.67 3.64
C ARG A 436 9.51 -31.30 2.85
N ASN A 437 9.71 -30.57 1.76
CA ASN A 437 8.59 -30.17 0.90
C ASN A 437 9.01 -29.90 -0.53
N VAL A 438 8.02 -29.97 -1.42
CA VAL A 438 8.13 -29.58 -2.83
C VAL A 438 7.08 -28.49 -3.10
N THR A 439 7.50 -27.41 -3.74
CA THR A 439 6.61 -26.33 -4.17
C THR A 439 6.79 -26.06 -5.65
N LEU A 440 5.69 -26.09 -6.37
CA LEU A 440 5.57 -25.63 -7.75
C LEU A 440 4.87 -24.28 -7.77
N ASN A 441 5.51 -23.27 -8.37
CA ASN A 441 4.89 -22.00 -8.68
C ASN A 441 4.90 -21.84 -10.21
N ALA A 442 3.74 -21.52 -10.77
CA ALA A 442 3.60 -21.18 -12.18
C ALA A 442 2.86 -19.86 -12.31
N ASP A 443 3.43 -18.92 -13.05
CA ASP A 443 2.85 -17.62 -13.32
C ASP A 443 2.71 -17.44 -14.83
N ALA A 444 1.60 -16.89 -15.27
CA ALA A 444 1.37 -16.54 -16.66
C ALA A 444 0.69 -15.18 -16.75
N GLY A 445 1.04 -14.39 -17.75
CA GLY A 445 0.44 -13.09 -18.01
C GLY A 445 0.40 -12.77 -19.50
N PHE A 446 -0.66 -12.08 -19.87
CA PHE A 446 -0.90 -11.55 -21.19
C PHE A 446 -1.34 -10.10 -21.05
N GLY A 447 -0.76 -9.21 -21.82
CA GLY A 447 -1.16 -7.82 -21.92
C GLY A 447 -1.24 -7.38 -23.37
N LYS A 448 -2.22 -6.53 -23.67
CA LYS A 448 -2.36 -5.82 -24.92
C LYS A 448 -2.56 -4.35 -24.59
N SER A 449 -1.80 -3.49 -25.23
CA SER A 449 -1.94 -2.05 -25.15
C SER A 449 -2.06 -1.47 -26.56
N THR A 450 -3.00 -0.57 -26.77
CA THR A 450 -3.03 0.31 -27.93
C THR A 450 -2.73 1.72 -27.44
N SER A 451 -1.88 2.45 -28.14
CA SER A 451 -1.53 3.82 -27.77
C SER A 451 -1.47 4.67 -29.04
N GLU A 452 -2.35 5.62 -29.11
CA GLU A 452 -2.42 6.61 -30.17
C GLU A 452 -2.01 7.96 -29.60
N SER A 453 -1.22 8.73 -30.33
CA SER A 453 -0.86 10.08 -29.95
C SER A 453 -0.76 11.01 -31.15
N GLU A 454 -1.22 12.22 -30.94
CA GLU A 454 -1.17 13.32 -31.86
C GLU A 454 -0.33 14.42 -31.19
N SER A 455 0.64 14.96 -31.92
CA SER A 455 1.53 15.98 -31.39
C SER A 455 1.79 17.09 -32.42
N TYR A 456 1.75 18.29 -31.89
CA TYR A 456 2.19 19.50 -32.57
C TYR A 456 3.40 20.05 -31.84
N SER A 457 4.45 20.45 -32.56
CA SER A 457 5.62 21.12 -32.03
C SER A 457 6.05 22.23 -32.97
N GLN A 458 6.19 23.43 -32.45
CA GLN A 458 6.85 24.55 -33.09
C GLN A 458 8.11 24.90 -32.32
N THR A 459 9.20 25.10 -32.99
CA THR A 459 10.46 25.53 -32.39
C THR A 459 11.04 26.65 -33.19
N ASP A 460 11.23 27.83 -32.58
CA ASP A 460 11.87 28.98 -33.14
C ASP A 460 13.33 28.99 -32.68
N TYR A 461 14.27 29.01 -33.62
CA TYR A 461 15.71 29.00 -33.35
C TYR A 461 16.30 30.38 -33.65
N TYR A 462 16.67 31.09 -32.61
CA TYR A 462 17.20 32.45 -32.77
C TYR A 462 18.66 32.49 -33.23
N GLN A 463 19.47 31.53 -32.79
CA GLN A 463 20.90 31.48 -33.11
C GLN A 463 21.22 30.99 -34.54
N ILE A 464 20.31 30.28 -35.18
CA ILE A 464 20.51 29.77 -36.56
C ILE A 464 20.58 30.93 -37.56
N LEU A 465 19.68 31.90 -37.44
CA LEU A 465 19.66 33.11 -38.31
C LEU A 465 20.99 33.87 -38.23
N ALA A 466 21.56 33.99 -37.04
CA ALA A 466 22.81 34.72 -36.87
C ALA A 466 24.02 34.03 -37.51
N HIS A 467 23.96 32.69 -37.74
CA HIS A 467 25.10 31.93 -38.23
C HIS A 467 24.96 31.45 -39.68
N THR A 468 23.74 31.18 -40.16
CA THR A 468 23.52 30.47 -41.44
C THR A 468 22.60 31.18 -42.42
N GLY A 469 21.81 32.18 -42.00
CA GLY A 469 20.78 32.84 -42.81
C GLY A 469 19.64 31.94 -43.24
N GLY A 470 19.47 30.76 -42.61
CA GLY A 470 18.43 29.78 -42.95
C GLY A 470 17.15 29.92 -42.11
N ASP A 471 16.16 29.08 -42.42
CA ASP A 471 14.89 29.11 -41.69
C ASP A 471 15.08 28.89 -40.22
N SER A 472 14.52 29.79 -39.44
CA SER A 472 14.63 29.77 -37.97
C SER A 472 13.45 29.09 -37.30
N VAL A 473 12.43 28.67 -38.05
CA VAL A 473 11.21 28.09 -37.50
C VAL A 473 11.04 26.65 -37.97
N TYR A 474 10.87 25.74 -37.03
CA TYR A 474 10.60 24.33 -37.30
C TYR A 474 9.22 23.96 -36.81
N HIS A 475 8.36 23.54 -37.72
CA HIS A 475 7.04 23.01 -37.44
C HIS A 475 7.01 21.50 -37.60
N LYS A 476 6.36 20.82 -36.71
CA LYS A 476 6.18 19.36 -36.75
C LYS A 476 4.81 18.97 -36.28
N VAL A 477 4.12 18.19 -37.08
CA VAL A 477 2.88 17.52 -36.70
C VAL A 477 3.06 16.03 -36.88
N GLN A 478 2.74 15.26 -35.86
CA GLN A 478 2.85 13.80 -35.92
C GLN A 478 1.60 13.14 -35.36
N TYR A 479 1.17 12.06 -36.02
CA TYR A 479 0.31 11.04 -35.50
C TYR A 479 1.12 9.77 -35.31
N SER A 480 0.98 9.12 -34.17
CA SER A 480 1.67 7.87 -33.86
C SER A 480 0.69 6.86 -33.31
N ASP A 481 0.65 5.68 -33.92
CA ASP A 481 -0.02 4.49 -33.38
C ASP A 481 1.04 3.48 -32.95
N ALA A 482 0.93 2.99 -31.70
CA ALA A 482 1.91 2.11 -31.08
C ALA A 482 1.27 0.94 -30.32
N PRO A 483 0.63 0.01 -31.02
CA PRO A 483 0.12 -1.20 -30.41
C PRO A 483 1.27 -2.04 -29.83
N SER A 484 1.02 -2.65 -28.67
CA SER A 484 1.97 -3.57 -28.06
C SER A 484 1.28 -4.78 -27.46
N LYS A 485 2.00 -5.92 -27.49
CA LYS A 485 1.57 -7.18 -26.89
C LYS A 485 2.70 -7.69 -26.02
N ASN A 486 2.36 -8.03 -24.78
CA ASN A 486 3.31 -8.65 -23.88
C ASN A 486 2.78 -10.02 -23.41
N ARG A 487 3.67 -10.99 -23.29
CA ARG A 487 3.39 -12.32 -22.76
C ARG A 487 4.52 -12.68 -21.82
N ASN A 488 4.18 -13.17 -20.65
CA ASN A 488 5.15 -13.68 -19.70
C ASN A 488 4.68 -15.01 -19.14
N ALA A 489 5.62 -15.90 -18.95
CA ALA A 489 5.39 -17.17 -18.29
C ALA A 489 6.58 -17.48 -17.39
N SER A 490 6.33 -18.00 -16.20
CA SER A 490 7.37 -18.51 -15.33
C SER A 490 6.94 -19.79 -14.63
N VAL A 491 7.87 -20.72 -14.49
CA VAL A 491 7.65 -21.95 -13.72
C VAL A 491 8.83 -22.13 -12.79
N ARG A 492 8.55 -22.21 -11.49
CA ARG A 492 9.55 -22.45 -10.44
C ARG A 492 9.24 -23.74 -9.69
N LEU A 493 10.22 -24.62 -9.62
CA LEU A 493 10.22 -25.79 -8.75
C LEU A 493 11.18 -25.53 -7.59
N THR A 494 10.72 -25.69 -6.36
CA THR A 494 11.52 -25.54 -5.16
C THR A 494 11.43 -26.82 -4.34
N TYR A 495 12.59 -27.36 -3.95
CA TYR A 495 12.72 -28.49 -3.05
C TYR A 495 13.49 -28.08 -1.79
N ILE A 496 12.96 -28.45 -0.63
CA ILE A 496 13.61 -28.21 0.66
C ILE A 496 13.88 -29.55 1.32
N GLU A 497 15.15 -29.79 1.66
CA GLU A 497 15.63 -30.98 2.38
C GLU A 497 16.15 -30.60 3.77
N PRO A 498 15.59 -31.15 4.85
CA PRO A 498 16.18 -31.04 6.17
C PRO A 498 17.38 -31.96 6.26
N ILE A 499 18.59 -31.40 6.31
CA ILE A 499 19.87 -32.13 6.36
C ILE A 499 20.41 -32.29 7.80
N GLY A 500 19.80 -31.63 8.76
CA GLY A 500 20.16 -31.67 10.18
C GLY A 500 19.11 -31.01 11.08
N ASN A 501 19.39 -30.95 12.37
CA ASN A 501 18.51 -30.30 13.32
C ASN A 501 18.42 -28.79 13.00
N GLN A 502 17.25 -28.33 12.53
CA GLN A 502 16.99 -26.95 12.12
C GLN A 502 17.96 -26.42 11.03
N LEU A 503 18.49 -27.34 10.23
CA LEU A 503 19.37 -27.06 9.11
C LEU A 503 18.72 -27.57 7.84
N TYR A 504 18.55 -26.71 6.83
CA TYR A 504 17.82 -26.99 5.61
C TYR A 504 18.65 -26.60 4.40
N LEU A 505 18.65 -27.47 3.38
CA LEU A 505 19.15 -27.19 2.05
C LEU A 505 17.94 -26.89 1.16
N GLN A 506 17.89 -25.70 0.58
CA GLN A 506 16.89 -25.32 -0.40
C GLN A 506 17.51 -25.23 -1.77
N MET A 507 16.92 -25.95 -2.71
CA MET A 507 17.24 -25.91 -4.14
C MET A 507 16.02 -25.40 -4.89
N SER A 508 16.21 -24.45 -5.79
CA SER A 508 15.12 -24.03 -6.68
C SER A 508 15.63 -23.78 -8.09
N TYR A 509 14.82 -24.15 -9.03
CA TYR A 509 15.01 -23.85 -10.44
C TYR A 509 13.77 -23.12 -10.94
N GLN A 510 13.98 -21.99 -11.63
CA GLN A 510 12.91 -21.23 -12.27
C GLN A 510 13.30 -20.94 -13.72
N TYR A 511 12.39 -21.23 -14.62
CA TYR A 511 12.43 -20.75 -16.00
C TYR A 511 11.48 -19.57 -16.14
N ASN A 512 11.97 -18.46 -16.73
CA ASN A 512 11.19 -17.28 -17.04
C ASN A 512 11.27 -17.01 -18.54
N TYR A 513 10.12 -16.82 -19.15
CA TYR A 513 9.98 -16.41 -20.53
C TYR A 513 9.21 -15.09 -20.59
N ARG A 514 9.71 -14.11 -21.34
CA ARG A 514 9.04 -12.86 -21.65
C ARG A 514 9.10 -12.60 -23.12
N PHE A 515 7.98 -12.23 -23.68
CA PHE A 515 7.82 -11.81 -25.06
C PHE A 515 7.16 -10.44 -25.05
N ASN A 516 7.76 -9.49 -25.74
CA ASN A 516 7.21 -8.15 -25.95
C ASN A 516 7.32 -7.81 -27.44
N ASP A 517 6.18 -7.45 -28.00
CA ASP A 517 6.02 -7.08 -29.39
C ASP A 517 5.43 -5.67 -29.43
N ARG A 518 6.07 -4.75 -30.12
CA ARG A 518 5.67 -3.35 -30.23
C ARG A 518 5.89 -2.88 -31.64
N ASP A 519 4.79 -2.44 -32.25
CA ASP A 519 4.78 -1.87 -33.58
C ASP A 519 4.45 -0.39 -33.42
N ARG A 520 5.36 0.49 -33.80
CA ARG A 520 5.11 1.92 -33.80
C ARG A 520 5.13 2.43 -35.23
N THR A 521 3.98 2.89 -35.69
CA THR A 521 3.82 3.64 -36.94
C THR A 521 3.74 5.11 -36.64
N VAL A 522 4.35 5.92 -37.46
CA VAL A 522 4.34 7.37 -37.36
C VAL A 522 3.99 7.94 -38.70
N SER A 523 3.06 8.87 -38.72
CA SER A 523 2.77 9.73 -39.87
C SER A 523 3.11 11.16 -39.47
N SER A 524 3.83 11.87 -40.32
CA SER A 524 4.34 13.20 -40.04
C SER A 524 4.05 14.14 -41.23
N ILE A 525 3.95 15.39 -40.92
CA ILE A 525 3.85 16.48 -41.88
C ILE A 525 5.11 17.35 -41.67
N PHE A 526 6.05 17.25 -42.61
CA PHE A 526 7.35 17.88 -42.44
C PHE A 526 7.54 19.15 -43.29
N ASP A 527 6.89 19.21 -44.47
CA ASP A 527 7.18 20.18 -45.51
C ASP A 527 6.40 21.48 -45.32
N TRP A 528 6.25 21.89 -44.06
CA TRP A 528 5.46 23.11 -43.79
C TRP A 528 6.31 24.23 -43.25
N MET A 529 7.45 24.35 -43.82
CA MET A 529 8.42 25.38 -43.48
C MET A 529 7.92 26.78 -43.81
N ASP A 530 6.96 26.90 -44.70
CA ASP A 530 6.35 28.18 -45.09
C ASP A 530 5.20 28.66 -44.16
N GLY A 531 5.14 28.11 -42.96
CA GLY A 531 4.18 28.53 -41.94
C GLY A 531 2.83 27.79 -41.97
N THR A 532 1.77 28.46 -41.57
CA THR A 532 0.43 27.87 -41.36
C THR A 532 -0.37 27.66 -42.65
N GLN A 533 0.14 28.05 -43.82
CA GLN A 533 -0.56 28.05 -45.11
C GLN A 533 -1.17 26.71 -45.50
N PRO A 534 -0.46 25.58 -45.41
CA PRO A 534 -1.01 24.27 -45.73
C PRO A 534 -2.19 23.84 -44.86
N PHE A 535 -2.24 24.29 -43.60
CA PHE A 535 -3.37 24.01 -42.71
C PHE A 535 -4.64 24.74 -43.16
N ILE A 536 -4.50 25.93 -43.65
CA ILE A 536 -5.60 26.74 -44.19
C ILE A 536 -6.12 26.11 -45.48
N ASP A 537 -5.26 25.61 -46.34
CA ASP A 537 -5.58 25.00 -47.62
C ASP A 537 -6.40 23.70 -47.45
N HIS A 538 -6.21 22.97 -46.37
CA HIS A 538 -6.96 21.78 -46.04
C HIS A 538 -8.21 22.07 -45.19
N GLY A 539 -8.50 23.31 -44.84
CA GLY A 539 -9.64 23.70 -44.00
C GLY A 539 -9.57 23.24 -42.56
N ILE A 540 -8.40 22.79 -42.10
CA ILE A 540 -8.17 22.30 -40.74
C ILE A 540 -7.61 23.43 -39.87
N SER A 541 -8.29 23.71 -38.77
CA SER A 541 -7.81 24.70 -37.80
C SER A 541 -6.50 24.26 -37.16
N VAL A 542 -5.57 25.18 -36.92
CA VAL A 542 -4.32 24.93 -36.19
C VAL A 542 -4.58 24.33 -34.78
N ASN A 543 -5.73 24.62 -34.21
CA ASN A 543 -6.15 24.06 -32.93
C ASN A 543 -6.77 22.67 -33.03
N ASP A 544 -7.06 22.17 -34.22
CA ASP A 544 -7.68 20.86 -34.42
C ASP A 544 -6.76 19.88 -35.16
N TYR A 545 -5.51 19.88 -34.76
CA TYR A 545 -4.45 19.04 -35.34
C TYR A 545 -4.76 17.53 -35.27
N ARG A 546 -5.72 17.08 -34.48
CA ARG A 546 -6.17 15.68 -34.41
C ARG A 546 -6.74 15.15 -35.72
N GLN A 547 -7.17 16.01 -36.61
CA GLN A 547 -7.65 15.64 -37.95
C GLN A 547 -6.52 15.50 -38.99
N TRP A 548 -5.31 15.91 -38.65
CA TRP A 548 -4.21 15.99 -39.61
C TRP A 548 -3.59 14.66 -39.98
N HIS A 549 -3.84 13.60 -39.18
CA HIS A 549 -3.37 12.28 -39.56
C HIS A 549 -3.94 11.78 -40.90
N TRP A 550 -5.08 12.31 -41.34
CA TRP A 550 -5.66 12.01 -42.66
C TRP A 550 -4.86 12.57 -43.83
N VAL A 551 -4.12 13.64 -43.60
CA VAL A 551 -3.27 14.31 -44.62
C VAL A 551 -1.79 14.04 -44.39
N ALA A 552 -1.40 13.53 -43.19
CA ALA A 552 -0.02 13.23 -42.89
C ALA A 552 0.50 12.05 -43.70
N GLN A 553 1.72 12.13 -44.17
CA GLN A 553 2.39 11.04 -44.86
C GLN A 553 3.07 10.10 -43.89
N PRO A 554 3.16 8.79 -44.19
CA PRO A 554 3.90 7.85 -43.39
C PRO A 554 5.38 8.27 -43.27
N ASP A 555 5.84 8.50 -42.06
CA ASP A 555 7.24 8.78 -41.77
C ASP A 555 7.99 7.50 -41.48
N VAL A 556 8.40 6.85 -42.58
CA VAL A 556 9.08 5.53 -42.49
C VAL A 556 10.33 5.60 -41.61
N ALA A 557 11.05 6.73 -41.59
CA ALA A 557 12.25 6.90 -40.77
C ALA A 557 11.99 6.90 -39.26
N GLN A 558 10.76 7.28 -38.86
CA GLN A 558 10.32 7.31 -37.47
C GLN A 558 9.57 6.03 -37.04
N CYS A 559 9.12 5.22 -38.00
CA CYS A 559 8.48 3.95 -37.72
C CYS A 559 9.49 2.97 -37.13
N ASN A 560 9.08 2.24 -36.07
CA ASN A 560 9.91 1.19 -35.50
C ASN A 560 9.07 0.00 -35.06
N TYR A 561 9.61 -1.19 -35.35
CA TYR A 561 9.04 -2.47 -35.00
C TYR A 561 10.02 -3.19 -34.10
N THR A 562 9.55 -3.68 -32.96
CA THR A 562 10.43 -4.29 -31.96
C THR A 562 9.82 -5.56 -31.43
N THR A 563 10.45 -6.68 -31.69
CA THR A 563 10.14 -7.95 -31.05
C THR A 563 11.26 -8.32 -30.09
N ASN A 564 10.92 -8.48 -28.80
CA ASN A 564 11.90 -8.85 -27.78
C ASN A 564 11.51 -10.19 -27.14
N ARG A 565 12.41 -11.15 -27.17
CA ARG A 565 12.31 -12.48 -26.53
C ARG A 565 13.37 -12.61 -25.45
N TYR A 566 12.94 -12.78 -24.23
CA TYR A 566 13.81 -12.93 -23.08
C TYR A 566 13.56 -14.27 -22.40
N GLN A 567 14.64 -15.06 -22.24
CA GLN A 567 14.66 -16.33 -21.55
C GLN A 567 15.66 -16.27 -20.41
N ASN A 568 15.26 -16.69 -19.23
CA ASN A 568 16.12 -16.67 -18.06
C ASN A 568 15.89 -17.94 -17.23
N HIS A 569 17.01 -18.61 -16.91
CA HIS A 569 17.04 -19.72 -15.98
C HIS A 569 17.61 -19.19 -14.65
N ASP A 570 16.87 -19.38 -13.55
CA ASP A 570 17.25 -18.92 -12.22
C ASP A 570 17.46 -20.16 -11.33
N ILE A 571 18.70 -20.49 -11.05
CA ILE A 571 19.11 -21.65 -10.24
C ILE A 571 19.58 -21.10 -8.89
N ARG A 572 18.89 -21.45 -7.81
CA ARG A 572 19.21 -21.01 -6.45
C ARG A 572 19.57 -22.18 -5.58
N LEU A 573 20.69 -22.04 -4.89
CA LEU A 573 21.13 -22.97 -3.85
C LEU A 573 21.31 -22.18 -2.56
N GLN A 574 20.60 -22.58 -1.51
CA GLN A 574 20.60 -21.86 -0.23
C GLN A 574 20.71 -22.84 0.93
N LEU A 575 21.61 -22.54 1.87
CA LEU A 575 21.71 -23.20 3.16
C LEU A 575 21.02 -22.32 4.21
N ARG A 576 20.10 -22.90 4.97
CA ARG A 576 19.34 -22.20 6.00
C ARG A 576 19.55 -22.84 7.35
N ILE A 577 19.89 -22.04 8.34
CA ILE A 577 20.07 -22.42 9.72
C ILE A 577 19.04 -21.64 10.54
N ASN A 578 18.11 -22.34 11.20
CA ASN A 578 17.07 -21.75 12.02
C ASN A 578 17.29 -22.14 13.49
N ARG A 579 17.96 -21.31 14.27
CA ARG A 579 18.16 -21.51 15.70
C ARG A 579 17.26 -20.56 16.50
N THR A 580 17.09 -20.84 17.78
CA THR A 580 16.24 -20.02 18.67
C THR A 580 16.73 -18.57 18.76
N LEU A 581 18.04 -18.36 18.80
CA LEU A 581 18.66 -17.04 18.94
C LEU A 581 19.04 -16.43 17.59
N TYR A 582 19.22 -17.22 16.54
CA TYR A 582 19.61 -16.67 15.23
C TYR A 582 19.08 -17.49 14.08
N ARG A 583 18.90 -16.82 12.96
CA ARG A 583 18.57 -17.39 11.66
C ARG A 583 19.61 -16.92 10.65
N LEU A 584 20.17 -17.84 9.88
CA LEU A 584 21.15 -17.54 8.84
C LEU A 584 20.75 -18.25 7.55
N THR A 585 20.66 -17.48 6.47
CA THR A 585 20.53 -18.02 5.12
C THR A 585 21.71 -17.52 4.30
N VAL A 586 22.48 -18.45 3.74
CA VAL A 586 23.56 -18.17 2.80
C VAL A 586 23.28 -18.92 1.52
N GLY A 587 23.46 -18.27 0.38
CA GLY A 587 23.19 -18.90 -0.89
C GLY A 587 23.77 -18.17 -2.07
N ALA A 588 23.68 -18.83 -3.21
CA ALA A 588 24.05 -18.29 -4.50
C ALA A 588 22.88 -18.43 -5.48
N ASN A 589 22.75 -17.44 -6.33
CA ASN A 589 21.80 -17.41 -7.43
C ASN A 589 22.58 -17.35 -8.75
N MET A 590 22.35 -18.31 -9.63
CA MET A 590 22.98 -18.42 -10.96
C MET A 590 21.89 -18.21 -12.01
N GLN A 591 22.14 -17.30 -12.95
CA GLN A 591 21.15 -16.84 -13.92
C GLN A 591 21.72 -16.81 -15.34
N PRO A 592 21.83 -17.96 -16.01
CA PRO A 592 22.01 -17.97 -17.45
C PRO A 592 20.78 -17.41 -18.13
N GLN A 593 20.98 -16.44 -19.02
CA GLN A 593 19.90 -15.75 -19.71
C GLN A 593 20.26 -15.45 -21.16
N VAL A 594 19.24 -15.45 -22.01
CA VAL A 594 19.34 -15.08 -23.42
C VAL A 594 18.30 -14.01 -23.69
N ASN A 595 18.72 -12.93 -24.30
CA ASN A 595 17.85 -11.85 -24.77
C ASN A 595 18.07 -11.68 -26.28
N GLU A 596 16.97 -11.72 -27.02
CA GLU A 596 16.95 -11.59 -28.48
C GLU A 596 16.01 -10.44 -28.84
N VAL A 597 16.49 -9.52 -29.64
CA VAL A 597 15.70 -8.39 -30.16
C VAL A 597 15.84 -8.34 -31.66
N ASP A 598 14.71 -8.41 -32.30
CA ASP A 598 14.51 -8.04 -33.69
C ASP A 598 13.96 -6.60 -33.69
N TYR A 599 14.74 -5.69 -34.23
CA TYR A 599 14.44 -4.25 -34.27
C TYR A 599 14.57 -3.71 -35.67
N THR A 600 13.47 -3.17 -36.19
CA THR A 600 13.45 -2.49 -37.48
C THR A 600 13.11 -1.03 -37.23
N LYS A 601 13.91 -0.11 -37.75
CA LYS A 601 13.66 1.34 -37.77
C LYS A 601 13.85 1.87 -39.17
N GLY A 602 12.79 2.39 -39.75
CA GLY A 602 12.80 2.79 -41.13
C GLY A 602 13.14 1.60 -42.04
N LEU A 603 14.19 1.76 -42.86
CA LEU A 603 14.72 0.74 -43.74
C LEU A 603 15.83 -0.12 -43.09
N LYS A 604 16.22 0.18 -41.87
CA LYS A 604 17.29 -0.52 -41.17
C LYS A 604 16.73 -1.62 -40.26
N HIS A 605 17.36 -2.80 -40.35
CA HIS A 605 17.02 -3.96 -39.57
C HIS A 605 18.20 -4.41 -38.72
N TYR A 606 17.95 -4.73 -37.45
CA TYR A 606 18.94 -5.16 -36.49
C TYR A 606 18.43 -6.39 -35.75
N ASP A 607 19.19 -7.49 -35.83
CA ASP A 607 18.96 -8.65 -34.98
C ASP A 607 20.09 -8.75 -33.94
N VAL A 608 19.72 -8.54 -32.68
CA VAL A 608 20.66 -8.50 -31.57
C VAL A 608 20.36 -9.64 -30.60
N ARG A 609 21.31 -10.60 -30.51
CA ARG A 609 21.22 -11.69 -29.55
C ARG A 609 22.32 -11.56 -28.50
N ARG A 610 21.96 -11.62 -27.23
CA ARG A 610 22.88 -11.54 -26.13
C ARG A 610 22.65 -12.68 -25.12
N ALA A 611 23.63 -13.54 -24.95
CA ALA A 611 23.66 -14.57 -23.93
C ALA A 611 24.61 -14.14 -22.80
N VAL A 612 24.16 -14.23 -21.56
CA VAL A 612 24.92 -13.80 -20.38
C VAL A 612 24.70 -14.79 -19.24
N PHE A 613 25.77 -15.06 -18.49
CA PHE A 613 25.71 -15.80 -17.25
C PHE A 613 25.96 -14.84 -16.07
N ASN A 614 25.00 -14.74 -15.16
CA ASN A 614 25.10 -13.93 -13.95
C ASN A 614 25.14 -14.85 -12.73
N ALA A 615 26.01 -14.51 -11.77
CA ALA A 615 26.05 -15.17 -10.47
C ALA A 615 25.99 -14.11 -9.37
N SER A 616 25.16 -14.31 -8.36
CA SER A 616 25.00 -13.36 -7.26
C SER A 616 24.88 -14.08 -5.92
N PRO A 617 25.70 -13.72 -4.92
CA PRO A 617 25.54 -14.23 -3.56
C PRO A 617 24.40 -13.55 -2.81
N THR A 618 23.84 -14.29 -1.85
CA THR A 618 22.81 -13.78 -0.93
C THR A 618 23.14 -14.19 0.50
N ILE A 619 23.01 -13.28 1.45
CA ILE A 619 23.16 -13.53 2.88
C ILE A 619 21.99 -12.86 3.59
N ASN A 620 21.31 -13.60 4.45
CA ASN A 620 20.32 -13.06 5.38
C ASN A 620 20.62 -13.59 6.77
N PHE A 621 20.95 -12.71 7.68
CA PHE A 621 21.27 -13.02 9.06
C PHE A 621 20.34 -12.25 9.98
N ARG A 622 19.64 -12.95 10.88
CA ARG A 622 18.82 -12.36 11.94
C ARG A 622 19.27 -12.91 13.27
N TYR A 623 19.49 -12.02 14.23
CA TYR A 623 19.82 -12.34 15.61
C TYR A 623 18.75 -11.79 16.53
N LEU A 624 18.23 -12.63 17.43
CA LEU A 624 17.20 -12.33 18.40
C LEU A 624 17.86 -12.20 19.79
N PHE A 625 18.12 -10.98 20.24
CA PHE A 625 18.62 -10.74 21.61
C PHE A 625 17.56 -11.09 22.64
N SER A 626 16.30 -10.78 22.33
CA SER A 626 15.11 -11.13 23.09
C SER A 626 13.90 -11.23 22.14
N ARG A 627 12.71 -11.53 22.70
CA ARG A 627 11.46 -11.52 21.91
C ARG A 627 11.10 -10.14 21.34
N THR A 628 11.62 -9.09 21.98
CA THR A 628 11.32 -7.70 21.62
C THR A 628 12.51 -6.95 21.05
N GLU A 629 13.66 -7.63 20.89
CA GLU A 629 14.90 -7.02 20.43
C GLU A 629 15.59 -7.91 19.41
N GLN A 630 15.83 -7.35 18.20
CA GLN A 630 16.45 -8.09 17.11
C GLN A 630 17.35 -7.21 16.25
N LEU A 631 18.35 -7.85 15.67
CA LEU A 631 19.22 -7.32 14.62
C LEU A 631 19.05 -8.17 13.37
N GLU A 632 18.89 -7.54 12.23
CA GLU A 632 18.83 -8.22 10.93
C GLU A 632 19.83 -7.58 9.98
N PHE A 633 20.57 -8.42 9.26
CA PHE A 633 21.49 -8.01 8.19
C PHE A 633 21.16 -8.79 6.92
N ARG A 634 20.98 -8.07 5.81
CA ARG A 634 20.73 -8.64 4.49
C ARG A 634 21.75 -8.12 3.48
N TYR A 635 22.34 -9.03 2.75
CA TYR A 635 23.16 -8.72 1.58
C TYR A 635 22.61 -9.46 0.37
N ASN A 636 22.43 -8.74 -0.73
CA ASN A 636 22.15 -9.36 -2.02
C ASN A 636 22.89 -8.65 -3.14
N GLY A 637 23.61 -9.44 -3.95
CA GLY A 637 24.14 -9.03 -5.23
C GLY A 637 23.06 -9.13 -6.30
N ASN A 638 23.07 -8.21 -7.26
CA ASN A 638 22.15 -8.26 -8.40
C ASN A 638 22.85 -7.73 -9.65
N THR A 639 22.76 -8.50 -10.74
CA THR A 639 23.29 -8.08 -12.05
C THR A 639 22.16 -7.44 -12.85
N GLY A 640 22.40 -6.23 -13.34
CA GLY A 640 21.51 -5.51 -14.27
C GLY A 640 22.06 -5.57 -15.69
N GLN A 641 21.24 -5.99 -16.65
CA GLN A 641 21.60 -5.93 -18.06
C GLN A 641 21.29 -4.54 -18.61
N PRO A 642 22.10 -4.00 -19.55
CA PRO A 642 21.71 -2.85 -20.35
C PRO A 642 20.42 -3.15 -21.11
N GLY A 643 19.62 -2.13 -21.38
CA GLY A 643 18.49 -2.24 -22.28
C GLY A 643 18.99 -2.82 -23.61
N ILE A 644 18.31 -3.83 -24.13
CA ILE A 644 18.80 -4.46 -25.37
C ILE A 644 18.77 -3.48 -26.53
N THR A 645 17.80 -2.58 -26.58
CA THR A 645 17.72 -1.50 -27.55
C THR A 645 18.87 -0.50 -27.44
N ASP A 646 19.40 -0.29 -26.22
CA ASP A 646 20.57 0.57 -26.01
C ASP A 646 21.86 0.01 -26.64
N LEU A 647 21.85 -1.26 -27.04
CA LEU A 647 22.97 -1.94 -27.70
C LEU A 647 22.94 -1.80 -29.23
N ILE A 648 21.88 -1.24 -29.78
CA ILE A 648 21.74 -1.07 -31.23
C ILE A 648 22.67 0.06 -31.69
N PRO A 649 23.56 -0.14 -32.66
CA PRO A 649 24.53 0.86 -33.10
C PRO A 649 23.92 1.89 -34.03
N ASP A 650 22.83 2.55 -33.60
CA ASP A 650 22.11 3.53 -34.42
C ASP A 650 21.47 4.63 -33.56
N THR A 651 20.88 5.60 -34.24
CA THR A 651 20.05 6.64 -33.63
C THR A 651 18.74 6.02 -33.13
N LEU A 652 18.59 5.92 -31.81
CA LEU A 652 17.41 5.32 -31.18
C LEU A 652 16.19 6.27 -31.21
N SER A 653 16.45 7.57 -31.10
CA SER A 653 15.43 8.60 -31.19
C SER A 653 15.99 9.86 -31.81
N ASN A 654 15.32 10.33 -32.83
CA ASN A 654 15.57 11.62 -33.51
C ASN A 654 14.24 12.37 -33.80
N ALA A 655 13.19 11.95 -33.12
CA ALA A 655 11.87 12.59 -33.24
C ALA A 655 11.88 14.06 -32.76
N ASP A 656 12.77 14.35 -31.84
CA ASP A 656 13.06 15.68 -31.32
C ASP A 656 14.48 16.08 -31.73
N PRO A 657 14.66 17.05 -32.66
CA PRO A 657 15.97 17.45 -33.12
C PRO A 657 16.84 18.04 -32.02
N LEU A 658 16.25 18.55 -30.94
CA LEU A 658 16.97 19.00 -29.75
C LEU A 658 17.43 17.88 -28.82
N ASN A 659 16.96 16.65 -29.01
CA ASN A 659 17.25 15.52 -28.12
C ASN A 659 17.49 14.23 -28.91
N ILE A 660 18.68 14.06 -29.43
CA ILE A 660 19.08 12.86 -30.18
C ILE A 660 19.65 11.84 -29.21
N ARG A 661 19.21 10.59 -29.31
CA ARG A 661 19.74 9.47 -28.53
C ARG A 661 20.37 8.42 -29.44
N LEU A 662 21.60 8.04 -29.12
CA LEU A 662 22.34 6.94 -29.79
C LEU A 662 22.38 5.72 -28.92
N GLY A 663 22.51 4.54 -29.54
CA GLY A 663 22.80 3.31 -28.80
C GLY A 663 24.32 3.05 -28.67
N ASN A 664 24.69 2.05 -27.87
CA ASN A 664 26.09 1.66 -27.62
C ASN A 664 26.22 0.15 -27.43
N PRO A 665 26.72 -0.58 -28.45
CA PRO A 665 26.94 -2.05 -28.38
C PRO A 665 27.93 -2.48 -27.31
N GLU A 666 28.84 -1.61 -26.88
CA GLU A 666 29.90 -1.90 -25.92
C GLU A 666 29.46 -1.91 -24.46
N LEU A 667 28.18 -1.64 -24.19
CA LEU A 667 27.68 -1.59 -22.83
C LEU A 667 27.86 -2.92 -22.09
N LYS A 668 28.48 -2.85 -20.92
CA LYS A 668 28.69 -3.99 -20.02
C LYS A 668 27.55 -4.10 -19.01
N PRO A 669 27.23 -5.32 -18.53
CA PRO A 669 26.31 -5.51 -17.42
C PRO A 669 26.78 -4.77 -16.17
N SER A 670 25.83 -4.23 -15.42
CA SER A 670 26.08 -3.63 -14.11
C SER A 670 25.94 -4.69 -13.01
N PHE A 671 26.71 -4.55 -11.93
CA PHE A 671 26.55 -5.34 -10.72
C PHE A 671 26.29 -4.44 -9.53
N THR A 672 25.15 -4.67 -8.85
CA THR A 672 24.72 -3.88 -7.71
C THR A 672 24.84 -4.70 -6.43
N HIS A 673 25.56 -4.17 -5.46
CA HIS A 673 25.63 -4.67 -4.09
C HIS A 673 24.60 -3.91 -3.25
N ASN A 674 23.68 -4.64 -2.60
CA ASN A 674 22.71 -4.07 -1.67
C ASN A 674 22.97 -4.66 -0.28
N MET A 675 23.19 -3.80 0.70
CA MET A 675 23.40 -4.14 2.09
C MET A 675 22.37 -3.40 2.92
N ASN A 676 21.63 -4.13 3.76
CA ASN A 676 20.65 -3.56 4.66
C ASN A 676 20.86 -4.12 6.05
N ALA A 677 20.93 -3.25 7.05
CA ALA A 677 20.96 -3.63 8.45
C ALA A 677 19.81 -2.96 9.18
N SER A 678 19.09 -3.70 10.00
CA SER A 678 18.02 -3.15 10.83
C SER A 678 18.13 -3.66 12.25
N TYR A 679 18.08 -2.73 13.20
CA TYR A 679 17.99 -3.00 14.62
C TYR A 679 16.65 -2.49 15.15
N ARG A 680 15.97 -3.28 15.97
CA ARG A 680 14.68 -2.93 16.58
C ARG A 680 14.64 -3.40 18.01
N ARG A 681 14.11 -2.53 18.88
CA ARG A 681 13.83 -2.84 20.29
C ARG A 681 12.50 -2.21 20.70
N SER A 682 11.68 -2.99 21.42
CA SER A 682 10.42 -2.53 22.01
C SER A 682 10.39 -2.88 23.49
N VAL A 683 10.01 -1.92 24.33
CA VAL A 683 9.87 -2.07 25.79
C VAL A 683 8.43 -1.71 26.16
N THR A 684 7.68 -2.67 26.65
CA THR A 684 6.23 -2.53 26.90
C THR A 684 5.90 -1.62 28.07
N GLU A 685 6.70 -1.66 29.12
CA GLU A 685 6.46 -0.92 30.38
C GLU A 685 6.47 0.59 30.16
N THR A 686 7.41 1.05 29.35
CA THR A 686 7.57 2.48 29.01
C THR A 686 6.96 2.83 27.66
N GLN A 687 6.30 1.89 26.97
CA GLN A 687 5.81 2.05 25.59
C GLN A 687 6.91 2.61 24.66
N ARG A 688 8.17 2.20 24.91
CA ARG A 688 9.33 2.66 24.16
C ARG A 688 9.56 1.77 22.97
N THR A 689 9.71 2.39 21.80
CA THR A 689 10.14 1.71 20.59
C THR A 689 11.33 2.45 20.00
N SER A 690 12.35 1.71 19.60
CA SER A 690 13.50 2.26 18.90
C SER A 690 13.83 1.39 17.70
N SER A 691 14.11 2.01 16.55
CA SER A 691 14.54 1.30 15.35
C SER A 691 15.61 2.10 14.61
N LEU A 692 16.61 1.40 14.12
CA LEU A 692 17.65 1.92 13.27
C LEU A 692 17.69 1.06 11.99
N ASN A 693 17.50 1.70 10.84
CA ASN A 693 17.62 1.05 9.54
C ASN A 693 18.76 1.71 8.76
N LEU A 694 19.72 0.91 8.37
CA LEU A 694 20.86 1.32 7.55
C LEU A 694 20.75 0.63 6.19
N SER A 695 20.93 1.37 5.12
CA SER A 695 21.05 0.80 3.78
C SER A 695 22.29 1.35 3.07
N PHE A 696 22.96 0.48 2.35
CA PHE A 696 24.07 0.87 1.48
C PHE A 696 23.97 0.13 0.15
N ARG A 697 24.05 0.91 -0.91
CA ARG A 697 23.99 0.39 -2.28
C ARG A 697 25.15 0.96 -3.10
N THR A 698 25.86 0.10 -3.80
CA THR A 698 26.89 0.50 -4.77
C THR A 698 26.73 -0.31 -6.07
N THR A 699 26.95 0.37 -7.20
CA THR A 699 26.81 -0.25 -8.52
C THR A 699 28.08 -0.12 -9.30
N GLN A 700 28.64 -1.25 -9.67
CA GLN A 700 29.77 -1.38 -10.61
C GLN A 700 29.22 -1.38 -12.04
N ASN A 701 29.94 -0.76 -12.97
CA ASN A 701 29.56 -0.61 -14.38
C ASN A 701 28.14 -0.01 -14.55
N SER A 702 27.75 0.96 -13.70
CA SER A 702 26.47 1.63 -13.87
C SER A 702 26.41 2.36 -15.22
N THR A 703 25.24 2.36 -15.86
CA THR A 703 25.05 3.07 -17.11
C THR A 703 24.73 4.54 -16.81
N THR A 704 25.40 5.46 -17.51
CA THR A 704 25.13 6.89 -17.54
C THR A 704 25.16 7.39 -18.99
N ASN A 705 24.60 8.57 -19.25
CA ASN A 705 24.69 9.16 -20.57
C ASN A 705 25.93 10.03 -20.68
N ARG A 706 26.66 9.90 -21.77
CA ARG A 706 27.62 10.90 -22.26
C ARG A 706 26.85 11.79 -23.22
N THR A 707 26.80 13.07 -22.89
CA THR A 707 26.03 14.05 -23.65
C THR A 707 26.98 15.03 -24.29
N GLU A 708 26.76 15.35 -25.58
CA GLU A 708 27.40 16.38 -26.34
C GLU A 708 26.32 17.40 -26.75
N TYR A 709 26.67 18.70 -26.74
CA TYR A 709 25.74 19.76 -27.03
C TYR A 709 26.08 20.44 -28.36
N ASN A 710 25.04 20.84 -29.09
CA ASN A 710 25.16 21.68 -30.25
C ASN A 710 24.99 23.13 -29.80
N ASP A 711 26.04 23.93 -29.99
CA ASP A 711 26.09 25.31 -29.52
C ASP A 711 25.18 26.27 -30.31
N ILE A 712 24.73 25.88 -31.52
CA ILE A 712 23.86 26.70 -32.38
C ILE A 712 22.40 26.47 -32.02
N THR A 713 22.00 25.21 -31.92
CA THR A 713 20.58 24.86 -31.71
C THR A 713 20.20 24.70 -30.21
N GLY A 714 21.20 24.63 -29.34
CA GLY A 714 21.00 24.24 -27.94
C GLY A 714 20.61 22.76 -27.78
N GLY A 715 20.61 21.99 -28.84
CA GLY A 715 20.27 20.56 -28.85
C GLY A 715 21.37 19.70 -28.25
N ARG A 716 21.03 18.45 -27.93
CA ARG A 716 21.98 17.50 -27.35
C ARG A 716 21.93 16.13 -28.03
N ILE A 717 23.10 15.53 -28.12
CA ILE A 717 23.26 14.14 -28.55
C ILE A 717 23.74 13.35 -27.34
N SER A 718 23.01 12.30 -26.96
CA SER A 718 23.31 11.47 -25.78
C SER A 718 23.59 10.02 -26.17
N LYS A 719 24.66 9.45 -25.60
CA LYS A 719 25.07 8.03 -25.79
C LYS A 719 25.23 7.37 -24.41
N PRO A 720 24.60 6.22 -24.12
CA PRO A 720 24.78 5.50 -22.88
C PRO A 720 26.19 4.89 -22.81
N VAL A 721 26.87 5.03 -21.68
CA VAL A 721 28.21 4.51 -21.40
C VAL A 721 28.29 3.94 -19.98
N ASN A 722 29.21 3.02 -19.71
CA ASN A 722 29.42 2.51 -18.35
C ASN A 722 30.33 3.42 -17.53
N ILE A 723 30.02 3.56 -16.25
CA ILE A 723 30.80 4.31 -15.28
C ILE A 723 30.82 3.63 -13.92
N ASN A 724 31.90 3.80 -13.15
CA ASN A 724 32.05 3.29 -11.81
C ASN A 724 32.12 4.40 -10.77
N GLY A 725 31.73 4.09 -9.52
CA GLY A 725 31.85 4.97 -8.38
C GLY A 725 30.51 5.46 -7.84
N ASN A 726 29.38 5.03 -8.42
CA ASN A 726 28.05 5.34 -7.92
C ASN A 726 27.72 4.55 -6.66
N TRP A 727 27.41 5.25 -5.57
CA TRP A 727 26.91 4.62 -4.35
C TRP A 727 25.96 5.57 -3.62
N ASN A 728 25.05 4.97 -2.85
CA ASN A 728 24.20 5.68 -1.91
C ASN A 728 24.10 4.91 -0.59
N GLY A 729 24.12 5.65 0.52
CA GLY A 729 23.88 5.16 1.85
C GLY A 729 22.74 5.92 2.49
N SER A 730 21.93 5.25 3.32
CA SER A 730 20.93 5.93 4.14
C SER A 730 20.88 5.34 5.55
N ALA A 731 20.53 6.21 6.50
CA ALA A 731 20.30 5.87 7.89
C ALA A 731 18.97 6.47 8.35
N ASN A 732 18.09 5.64 8.87
CA ASN A 732 16.81 6.07 9.43
C ASN A 732 16.72 5.58 10.88
N PHE A 733 16.60 6.52 11.80
CA PHE A 733 16.44 6.28 13.23
C PHE A 733 15.09 6.80 13.68
N ASN A 734 14.29 5.92 14.30
CA ASN A 734 13.02 6.28 14.90
C ASN A 734 13.05 5.91 16.38
N PHE A 735 12.64 6.85 17.21
CA PHE A 735 12.52 6.67 18.65
C PHE A 735 11.21 7.23 19.14
N ASN A 736 10.46 6.44 19.87
CA ASN A 736 9.20 6.81 20.49
C ASN A 736 9.18 6.32 21.93
N THR A 737 8.74 7.15 22.87
CA THR A 737 8.56 6.76 24.26
C THR A 737 7.46 7.58 24.94
N ALA A 738 6.70 6.95 25.82
CA ALA A 738 5.85 7.65 26.77
C ALA A 738 6.70 8.12 27.95
N MET A 739 6.31 9.25 28.55
CA MET A 739 6.98 9.87 29.68
C MET A 739 5.98 10.12 30.82
N GLY A 740 6.47 10.09 32.06
CA GLY A 740 5.67 10.18 33.27
C GLY A 740 4.97 8.87 33.64
N GLU A 741 4.52 8.74 34.88
CA GLU A 741 3.81 7.56 35.40
C GLU A 741 2.46 7.37 34.68
N ASP A 742 1.76 8.46 34.41
CA ASP A 742 0.46 8.47 33.72
C ASP A 742 0.57 8.32 32.20
N LYS A 743 1.78 8.40 31.64
CA LYS A 743 2.06 8.28 30.19
C LYS A 743 1.28 9.26 29.31
N TYR A 744 0.92 10.43 29.85
CA TYR A 744 0.23 11.46 29.09
C TYR A 744 1.12 12.13 28.05
N TRP A 745 2.40 12.22 28.32
CA TRP A 745 3.39 12.80 27.43
C TRP A 745 4.03 11.74 26.55
N ARG A 746 4.24 12.07 25.28
CA ARG A 746 4.98 11.22 24.34
C ARG A 746 5.95 12.07 23.54
N ILE A 747 7.15 11.55 23.34
CA ILE A 747 8.13 12.13 22.45
C ILE A 747 8.40 11.17 21.30
N ASN A 748 8.36 11.72 20.08
CA ASN A 748 8.74 11.02 18.86
C ASN A 748 9.92 11.73 18.24
N LEU A 749 10.99 10.99 17.97
CA LEU A 749 12.16 11.46 17.23
C LEU A 749 12.22 10.65 15.93
N ASN A 750 12.36 11.34 14.81
CA ASN A 750 12.55 10.73 13.51
C ASN A 750 13.76 11.41 12.84
N THR A 751 14.83 10.66 12.66
CA THR A 751 16.04 11.13 12.01
C THR A 751 16.24 10.33 10.74
N SER A 752 16.34 10.99 9.59
CA SER A 752 16.70 10.35 8.34
C SER A 752 17.89 11.08 7.71
N SER A 753 18.86 10.31 7.26
CA SER A 753 20.01 10.83 6.54
C SER A 753 20.29 9.99 5.32
N SER A 754 20.61 10.63 4.21
CA SER A 754 21.07 9.94 3.02
C SER A 754 22.32 10.61 2.48
N PHE A 755 23.24 9.78 2.01
CA PHE A 755 24.51 10.19 1.40
C PHE A 755 24.58 9.60 0.02
N THR A 756 24.86 10.40 -0.98
CA THR A 756 24.97 9.96 -2.36
C THR A 756 26.33 10.39 -2.94
N ASN A 757 26.91 9.50 -3.74
CA ASN A 757 28.03 9.79 -4.60
C ASN A 757 27.62 9.40 -6.02
N ALA A 758 27.22 10.37 -6.79
CA ALA A 758 26.86 10.18 -8.18
C ALA A 758 28.04 10.59 -9.08
N VAL A 759 28.35 9.72 -10.03
CA VAL A 759 29.40 9.94 -11.02
C VAL A 759 28.77 9.96 -12.40
N SER A 760 29.07 10.96 -13.19
CA SER A 760 28.57 11.15 -14.54
C SER A 760 29.68 11.68 -15.45
N TYR A 761 29.40 11.80 -16.72
CA TYR A 761 30.21 12.56 -17.66
C TYR A 761 29.54 13.91 -17.93
N VAL A 762 30.35 14.96 -17.95
CA VAL A 762 29.95 16.34 -18.18
C VAL A 762 30.72 16.88 -19.36
N TYR A 763 30.01 17.42 -20.34
CA TYR A 763 30.60 18.11 -21.47
C TYR A 763 31.00 19.54 -21.06
N GLN A 764 32.25 19.88 -21.31
CA GLN A 764 32.76 21.22 -21.06
C GLN A 764 32.88 22.00 -22.39
N SER A 765 31.95 22.93 -22.64
CA SER A 765 31.91 23.70 -23.89
C SER A 765 33.21 24.52 -24.14
N LYS A 766 33.93 24.92 -23.11
CA LYS A 766 35.21 25.66 -23.25
C LYS A 766 36.33 24.86 -23.88
N THR A 767 36.45 23.58 -23.49
CA THR A 767 37.49 22.65 -23.96
C THR A 767 36.97 21.69 -25.01
N GLN A 768 35.65 21.67 -25.26
CA GLN A 768 34.95 20.70 -26.11
C GLN A 768 35.23 19.24 -25.69
N GLU A 769 35.53 19.04 -24.40
CA GLU A 769 35.85 17.71 -23.86
C GLU A 769 34.79 17.24 -22.89
N THR A 770 34.59 15.95 -22.90
CA THR A 770 33.73 15.28 -21.90
C THR A 770 34.58 14.78 -20.72
N VAL A 771 34.41 15.36 -19.56
CA VAL A 771 35.16 15.04 -18.34
C VAL A 771 34.28 14.29 -17.33
N ARG A 772 34.95 13.52 -16.49
CA ARG A 772 34.26 12.80 -15.41
C ARG A 772 33.91 13.80 -14.30
N ASN A 773 32.64 13.87 -13.93
CA ASN A 773 32.13 14.67 -12.82
C ASN A 773 31.70 13.79 -11.67
N ARG A 774 31.93 14.25 -10.44
CA ARG A 774 31.50 13.61 -9.21
C ARG A 774 30.68 14.58 -8.40
N THR A 775 29.44 14.24 -8.11
CA THR A 775 28.55 14.98 -7.24
C THR A 775 28.31 14.21 -5.95
N ARG A 776 28.63 14.85 -4.83
CA ARG A 776 28.34 14.33 -3.49
C ARG A 776 27.15 15.08 -2.92
N GLY A 777 26.16 14.34 -2.51
CA GLY A 777 24.96 14.86 -1.86
C GLY A 777 24.80 14.30 -0.45
N MET A 778 24.36 15.15 0.45
CA MET A 778 23.90 14.78 1.79
C MET A 778 22.52 15.38 1.99
N HIS A 779 21.58 14.57 2.38
CA HIS A 779 20.26 15.00 2.85
C HIS A 779 20.11 14.51 4.28
N ALA A 780 19.81 15.41 5.19
CA ALA A 780 19.51 15.10 6.58
C ALA A 780 18.17 15.73 6.97
N ASN A 781 17.33 14.95 7.61
CA ASN A 781 16.04 15.40 8.12
C ASN A 781 15.88 14.96 9.57
N GLN A 782 15.54 15.89 10.46
CA GLN A 782 15.29 15.66 11.88
C GLN A 782 13.90 16.15 12.24
N GLY A 783 13.03 15.20 12.56
CA GLY A 783 11.69 15.45 13.09
C GLY A 783 11.66 15.22 14.61
N VAL A 784 11.01 16.13 15.32
CA VAL A 784 10.73 16.03 16.76
C VAL A 784 9.26 16.36 16.97
N ARG A 785 8.54 15.48 17.65
CA ARG A 785 7.17 15.72 18.07
C ARG A 785 7.01 15.43 19.55
N LEU A 786 6.53 16.43 20.30
CA LEU A 786 6.09 16.27 21.67
C LEU A 786 4.56 16.33 21.68
N SER A 787 3.93 15.31 22.22
CA SER A 787 2.47 15.26 22.32
C SER A 787 2.03 15.04 23.76
N TYR A 788 0.97 15.71 24.15
CA TYR A 788 0.27 15.56 25.40
C TYR A 788 -1.14 15.06 25.14
N ARG A 789 -1.50 13.94 25.78
CA ARG A 789 -2.82 13.35 25.63
C ARG A 789 -3.39 13.03 26.99
N ARG A 790 -4.60 13.50 27.24
CA ARG A 790 -5.34 13.21 28.45
C ARG A 790 -6.82 12.93 28.14
N ASP A 791 -7.29 11.84 28.70
CA ASP A 791 -8.68 11.40 28.64
C ASP A 791 -9.29 11.55 30.05
N TRP A 792 -10.38 12.32 30.19
CA TRP A 792 -11.12 12.44 31.44
C TRP A 792 -12.33 11.49 31.46
N GLU A 793 -12.79 11.13 32.65
CA GLU A 793 -13.92 10.22 32.85
C GLU A 793 -15.26 10.72 32.26
N ASN A 794 -15.45 12.03 32.21
CA ASN A 794 -16.63 12.67 31.60
C ASN A 794 -16.66 12.63 30.07
N ASN A 795 -15.84 11.83 29.40
CA ASN A 795 -15.66 11.76 27.94
C ASN A 795 -15.07 13.03 27.31
N THR A 796 -14.42 13.88 28.07
CA THR A 796 -13.56 14.94 27.53
C THR A 796 -12.24 14.31 27.13
N ASN A 797 -11.71 14.67 25.98
CA ASN A 797 -10.40 14.23 25.50
C ASN A 797 -9.64 15.44 24.98
N LEU A 798 -8.39 15.59 25.40
CA LEU A 798 -7.46 16.59 24.88
C LEU A 798 -6.26 15.86 24.26
N ASP A 799 -5.97 16.16 23.01
CA ASP A 799 -4.77 15.75 22.29
C ASP A 799 -4.11 17.02 21.76
N ALA A 800 -2.95 17.36 22.31
CA ALA A 800 -2.16 18.51 21.91
C ALA A 800 -0.78 18.07 21.49
N SER A 801 -0.24 18.65 20.42
CA SER A 801 1.12 18.33 20.01
C SER A 801 1.85 19.56 19.45
N ILE A 802 3.16 19.58 19.68
CA ILE A 802 4.09 20.51 19.06
C ILE A 802 5.06 19.67 18.24
N SER A 803 5.31 20.06 17.03
CA SER A 803 6.23 19.38 16.12
C SER A 803 7.19 20.37 15.46
N SER A 804 8.41 19.92 15.23
CA SER A 804 9.41 20.63 14.45
C SER A 804 10.08 19.64 13.52
N ASN A 805 10.31 20.05 12.30
CA ASN A 805 11.04 19.29 11.30
C ASN A 805 12.11 20.20 10.68
N PHE A 806 13.35 19.71 10.66
CA PHE A 806 14.49 20.40 10.07
C PHE A 806 15.08 19.53 8.97
N GLY A 807 15.11 20.05 7.75
CA GLY A 807 15.72 19.40 6.59
C GLY A 807 16.93 20.20 6.11
N TYR A 808 18.04 19.51 5.88
CA TYR A 808 19.27 20.07 5.32
C TYR A 808 19.68 19.29 4.09
N ASN A 809 19.92 19.99 3.00
CA ASN A 809 20.45 19.42 1.77
C ASN A 809 21.79 20.10 1.46
N HIS A 810 22.81 19.29 1.29
CA HIS A 810 24.15 19.69 0.91
C HIS A 810 24.55 19.01 -0.40
N THR A 811 24.98 19.78 -1.38
CA THR A 811 25.45 19.24 -2.68
C THR A 811 26.76 19.89 -3.07
N ARG A 812 27.71 19.08 -3.51
CA ARG A 812 29.03 19.53 -4.02
C ARG A 812 29.39 18.72 -5.26
N SER A 813 29.82 19.41 -6.29
CA SER A 813 30.29 18.86 -7.55
C SER A 813 31.75 19.22 -7.81
N THR A 814 32.49 18.31 -8.48
CA THR A 814 33.93 18.54 -8.74
C THR A 814 34.20 19.48 -9.92
N ASN A 815 33.33 19.45 -10.95
CA ASN A 815 33.57 20.18 -12.18
C ASN A 815 32.56 21.29 -12.46
N THR A 816 31.56 21.42 -11.62
CA THR A 816 30.51 22.45 -11.77
C THR A 816 30.30 23.14 -10.42
N SER A 817 30.97 24.28 -10.21
CA SER A 817 30.85 25.09 -8.97
C SER A 817 29.43 25.64 -8.77
N ALA A 818 28.69 25.85 -9.85
CA ALA A 818 27.31 26.32 -9.79
C ALA A 818 26.35 25.34 -9.10
N SER A 819 26.68 24.02 -9.03
CA SER A 819 25.91 23.03 -8.32
C SER A 819 26.21 22.91 -6.81
N ASN A 820 27.15 23.70 -6.30
CA ASN A 820 27.45 23.71 -4.88
C ASN A 820 26.40 24.53 -4.14
N LEU A 821 25.53 23.86 -3.40
CA LEU A 821 24.39 24.46 -2.77
C LEU A 821 24.09 23.84 -1.40
N ASP A 822 23.72 24.72 -0.47
CA ASP A 822 23.19 24.36 0.83
C ASP A 822 21.76 24.90 0.96
N THR A 823 20.78 24.03 1.16
CA THR A 823 19.40 24.44 1.37
C THR A 823 18.86 23.91 2.69
N TYR A 824 18.02 24.71 3.31
CA TYR A 824 17.41 24.43 4.60
C TYR A 824 15.89 24.52 4.49
N ASN A 825 15.20 23.52 4.99
CA ASN A 825 13.76 23.51 5.12
C ASN A 825 13.41 23.39 6.61
N PHE A 826 12.63 24.31 7.13
CA PHE A 826 12.17 24.30 8.50
C PHE A 826 10.65 24.18 8.49
N SER A 827 10.13 23.33 9.34
CA SER A 827 8.70 23.28 9.61
C SER A 827 8.51 23.16 11.13
N TYR A 828 7.75 24.07 11.70
CA TYR A 828 7.37 23.99 13.11
C TYR A 828 5.90 24.37 13.25
N GLY A 829 5.22 23.72 14.19
CA GLY A 829 3.81 23.94 14.36
C GLY A 829 3.21 23.20 15.54
N GLY A 830 1.95 23.43 15.75
CA GLY A 830 1.18 22.83 16.81
C GLY A 830 -0.19 22.38 16.33
N SER A 831 -0.72 21.37 17.00
CA SER A 831 -2.10 20.92 16.80
C SER A 831 -2.78 20.68 18.12
N ILE A 832 -4.06 21.01 18.18
CA ILE A 832 -4.93 20.78 19.34
C ILE A 832 -6.21 20.14 18.83
N THR A 833 -6.61 19.04 19.47
CA THR A 833 -7.93 18.43 19.30
C THR A 833 -8.58 18.31 20.68
N LEU A 834 -9.70 18.98 20.85
CA LEU A 834 -10.49 18.97 22.06
C LEU A 834 -11.84 18.34 21.79
N GLN A 835 -12.15 17.27 22.47
CA GLN A 835 -13.47 16.65 22.45
C GLN A 835 -14.18 16.96 23.75
N LEU A 836 -15.43 17.40 23.64
CA LEU A 836 -16.30 17.76 24.75
C LEU A 836 -17.32 16.64 25.06
N PRO A 837 -17.84 16.57 26.29
CA PRO A 837 -18.73 15.47 26.74
C PRO A 837 -19.98 15.28 25.89
N TRP A 838 -20.54 16.35 25.38
CA TRP A 838 -21.75 16.34 24.56
C TRP A 838 -21.53 15.94 23.09
N GLY A 839 -20.30 15.61 22.72
CA GLY A 839 -19.96 15.08 21.38
C GLY A 839 -19.54 16.15 20.38
N MET A 840 -19.23 17.36 20.83
CA MET A 840 -18.59 18.39 20.04
C MET A 840 -17.07 18.14 20.01
N THR A 841 -16.45 18.30 18.85
CA THR A 841 -15.01 18.23 18.69
C THR A 841 -14.52 19.44 17.94
N PHE A 842 -13.57 20.12 18.52
CA PHE A 842 -12.79 21.18 17.89
C PHE A 842 -11.39 20.65 17.59
N SER A 843 -10.91 20.86 16.37
CA SER A 843 -9.53 20.51 15.98
C SER A 843 -8.94 21.67 15.18
N THR A 844 -7.74 22.05 15.52
CA THR A 844 -6.96 23.05 14.78
C THR A 844 -5.50 22.66 14.70
N ASP A 845 -4.87 22.96 13.58
CA ASP A 845 -3.44 22.85 13.38
C ASP A 845 -2.90 24.09 12.67
N ILE A 846 -1.76 24.53 13.14
CA ILE A 846 -1.02 25.66 12.57
C ILE A 846 0.43 25.22 12.37
N SER A 847 0.98 25.50 11.21
CA SER A 847 2.37 25.17 10.89
C SER A 847 3.01 26.24 10.01
N GLU A 848 4.18 26.68 10.41
CA GLU A 848 5.07 27.49 9.58
C GLU A 848 5.97 26.57 8.76
N GLN A 849 6.08 26.83 7.48
CA GLN A 849 7.00 26.17 6.54
C GLN A 849 7.94 27.20 5.94
N SER A 850 9.20 27.11 6.26
CA SER A 850 10.23 28.05 5.83
C SER A 850 11.28 27.36 4.97
N ARG A 851 11.70 28.02 3.91
CA ARG A 851 12.74 27.56 2.99
C ARG A 851 13.83 28.61 2.88
N ARG A 852 15.09 28.16 2.89
CA ARG A 852 16.26 29.03 2.80
C ARG A 852 17.37 28.42 1.97
N GLY A 853 18.26 29.25 1.48
CA GLY A 853 19.43 28.81 0.70
C GLY A 853 19.16 28.62 -0.77
N TYR A 854 18.00 29.06 -1.26
CA TYR A 854 17.65 28.99 -2.68
C TYR A 854 18.23 30.21 -3.41
N ALA A 855 18.80 30.00 -4.59
CA ALA A 855 19.37 31.06 -5.42
C ALA A 855 18.31 32.05 -5.90
N ASP A 856 17.13 31.51 -6.29
CA ASP A 856 15.95 32.31 -6.58
C ASP A 856 15.37 32.83 -5.24
N LYS A 857 15.29 34.13 -5.10
CA LYS A 857 14.76 34.78 -3.89
C LYS A 857 13.29 34.46 -3.63
N ALA A 858 12.49 34.28 -4.70
CA ALA A 858 11.08 33.93 -4.65
C ALA A 858 10.84 32.54 -4.02
N MET A 859 11.84 31.68 -4.03
CA MET A 859 11.79 30.35 -3.42
C MET A 859 12.20 30.30 -1.96
N ASN A 860 12.76 31.38 -1.41
CA ASN A 860 13.06 31.53 0.00
C ASN A 860 11.80 32.00 0.75
N THR A 861 10.85 31.11 0.92
CA THR A 861 9.49 31.42 1.39
C THR A 861 9.28 31.12 2.86
N ASN A 862 8.28 31.80 3.43
CA ASN A 862 7.67 31.46 4.72
C ASN A 862 6.17 31.34 4.50
N HIS A 863 5.61 30.20 4.81
CA HIS A 863 4.19 29.94 4.65
C HIS A 863 3.60 29.49 5.98
N LEU A 864 2.69 30.28 6.53
CA LEU A 864 1.94 29.94 7.71
C LEU A 864 0.61 29.29 7.28
N ILE A 865 0.50 28.00 7.43
CA ILE A 865 -0.68 27.21 7.07
C ILE A 865 -1.50 26.98 8.33
N TRP A 866 -2.75 27.43 8.31
CA TRP A 866 -3.69 27.26 9.41
C TRP A 866 -4.95 26.53 8.94
N ASN A 867 -5.25 25.40 9.60
CA ASN A 867 -6.47 24.63 9.38
C ASN A 867 -7.29 24.56 10.66
N ALA A 868 -8.61 24.55 10.54
CA ALA A 868 -9.50 24.39 11.67
C ALA A 868 -10.73 23.55 11.28
N SER A 869 -11.25 22.81 12.23
CA SER A 869 -12.48 22.04 12.04
C SER A 869 -13.32 21.99 13.32
N LEU A 870 -14.62 22.03 13.14
CA LEU A 870 -15.61 21.87 14.19
C LEU A 870 -16.56 20.75 13.77
N SER A 871 -16.80 19.79 14.64
CA SER A 871 -17.76 18.72 14.39
C SER A 871 -18.65 18.49 15.58
N GLN A 872 -19.93 18.19 15.32
CA GLN A 872 -20.95 17.89 16.33
C GLN A 872 -21.61 16.56 16.01
N ARG A 873 -21.67 15.67 16.98
CA ARG A 873 -22.41 14.41 16.90
C ARG A 873 -23.79 14.56 17.46
N LEU A 874 -24.75 14.13 16.68
CA LEU A 874 -26.16 14.26 16.91
C LEU A 874 -26.83 12.88 17.06
N LEU A 875 -28.09 12.88 17.51
CA LEU A 875 -28.91 11.72 17.81
C LEU A 875 -28.46 10.94 19.05
N ARG A 876 -29.38 10.18 19.68
CA ARG A 876 -29.11 9.41 20.89
C ARG A 876 -27.96 8.38 20.71
N GLN A 877 -27.81 7.82 19.51
CA GLN A 877 -26.75 6.86 19.18
C GLN A 877 -25.47 7.56 18.69
N LYS A 878 -25.41 8.90 18.65
CA LYS A 878 -24.29 9.70 18.14
C LYS A 878 -23.81 9.23 16.74
N ASN A 879 -24.74 8.82 15.91
CA ASN A 879 -24.49 8.22 14.59
C ASN A 879 -24.66 9.20 13.42
N LEU A 880 -25.11 10.41 13.67
CA LEU A 880 -25.09 11.52 12.70
C LEU A 880 -24.04 12.52 13.13
N THR A 881 -23.15 12.90 12.22
CA THR A 881 -22.09 13.89 12.46
C THR A 881 -22.25 15.03 11.46
N LEU A 882 -22.29 16.23 11.97
CA LEU A 882 -22.16 17.45 11.15
C LEU A 882 -20.77 18.02 11.39
N SER A 883 -20.09 18.47 10.35
CA SER A 883 -18.80 19.12 10.51
C SER A 883 -18.57 20.24 9.51
N VAL A 884 -17.82 21.22 9.95
CA VAL A 884 -17.29 22.31 9.14
C VAL A 884 -15.78 22.24 9.24
N ARG A 885 -15.09 22.28 8.10
CA ARG A 885 -13.62 22.26 8.02
C ARG A 885 -13.17 23.39 7.12
N ALA A 886 -12.31 24.24 7.64
CA ALA A 886 -11.61 25.28 6.89
C ALA A 886 -10.16 24.87 6.73
N LEU A 887 -9.67 24.89 5.51
CA LEU A 887 -8.31 24.50 5.14
C LEU A 887 -7.58 25.71 4.58
N ASP A 888 -6.32 25.87 5.00
CA ASP A 888 -5.44 26.97 4.61
C ASP A 888 -6.15 28.33 4.72
N ILE A 889 -6.61 28.64 5.93
CA ILE A 889 -7.40 29.85 6.25
C ILE A 889 -6.65 31.13 5.84
N LEU A 890 -5.33 31.10 5.90
CA LEU A 890 -4.47 32.23 5.57
C LEU A 890 -4.09 32.30 4.07
N GLN A 891 -4.49 31.33 3.26
CA GLN A 891 -4.25 31.27 1.82
C GLN A 891 -2.78 31.35 1.42
N GLN A 892 -1.89 30.74 2.23
CA GLN A 892 -0.44 30.81 2.02
C GLN A 892 0.16 29.53 1.48
N ARG A 893 -0.65 28.53 1.16
CA ARG A 893 -0.14 27.26 0.64
C ARG A 893 0.43 27.42 -0.75
N ASP A 894 1.69 27.01 -0.93
CA ASP A 894 2.38 26.98 -2.21
C ASP A 894 3.04 25.61 -2.42
N ASN A 895 3.15 25.18 -3.67
CA ASN A 895 3.75 23.90 -4.03
C ASN A 895 5.00 24.12 -4.89
N ILE A 896 6.08 24.51 -4.23
CA ILE A 896 7.39 24.75 -4.83
C ILE A 896 8.29 23.57 -4.51
N SER A 897 9.02 23.07 -5.50
CA SER A 897 10.03 22.03 -5.33
C SER A 897 11.32 22.37 -6.06
N ARG A 898 12.45 21.92 -5.52
CA ARG A 898 13.76 22.01 -6.16
C ARG A 898 14.34 20.61 -6.33
N ASN A 899 14.83 20.35 -7.53
CA ASN A 899 15.60 19.16 -7.85
C ASN A 899 16.99 19.56 -8.35
N ILE A 900 18.01 18.95 -7.77
CA ILE A 900 19.40 19.18 -8.17
C ILE A 900 20.00 17.84 -8.56
N SER A 901 20.52 17.77 -9.79
CA SER A 901 21.24 16.63 -10.33
C SER A 901 22.72 16.99 -10.55
N THR A 902 23.48 16.04 -11.08
CA THR A 902 24.88 16.28 -11.49
C THR A 902 25.00 17.31 -12.61
N THR A 903 23.96 17.49 -13.41
CA THR A 903 23.97 18.23 -14.67
C THR A 903 23.08 19.46 -14.65
N ALA A 904 22.09 19.52 -13.75
CA ALA A 904 21.13 20.62 -13.75
C ALA A 904 20.52 20.88 -12.37
N ARG A 905 20.09 22.11 -12.16
CA ARG A 905 19.17 22.54 -11.11
C ARG A 905 17.83 22.88 -11.76
N THR A 906 16.75 22.38 -11.21
CA THR A 906 15.39 22.71 -11.68
C THR A 906 14.54 23.12 -10.48
N ASP A 907 13.97 24.28 -10.56
CA ASP A 907 13.00 24.82 -9.60
C ASP A 907 11.62 24.78 -10.24
N SER A 908 10.66 24.17 -9.59
CA SER A 908 9.32 23.99 -10.11
C SER A 908 8.27 24.50 -9.15
N ARG A 909 7.27 25.19 -9.69
CA ARG A 909 6.06 25.60 -8.99
C ARG A 909 4.88 24.91 -9.66
N ASN A 910 4.05 24.25 -8.87
CA ASN A 910 2.83 23.61 -9.35
C ASN A 910 1.60 24.34 -8.81
N GLU A 911 0.53 24.35 -9.58
CA GLU A 911 -0.76 24.80 -9.07
C GLU A 911 -1.15 23.99 -7.83
N ALA A 912 -1.58 24.66 -6.78
CA ALA A 912 -1.99 24.05 -5.53
C ALA A 912 -3.47 24.30 -5.25
N ILE A 913 -4.10 23.40 -4.51
CA ILE A 913 -5.45 23.64 -3.98
C ILE A 913 -5.32 24.74 -2.92
N HIS A 914 -5.92 25.89 -3.21
CA HIS A 914 -5.99 27.01 -2.29
C HIS A 914 -7.04 26.77 -1.18
N SER A 915 -7.15 27.74 -0.28
CA SER A 915 -8.08 27.78 0.83
C SER A 915 -9.53 27.45 0.43
N TYR A 916 -10.18 26.61 1.21
CA TYR A 916 -11.60 26.31 1.05
C TYR A 916 -12.25 25.86 2.37
N VAL A 917 -13.57 26.02 2.43
CA VAL A 917 -14.37 25.55 3.55
C VAL A 917 -15.29 24.44 3.09
N LEU A 918 -15.34 23.33 3.84
CA LEU A 918 -16.19 22.17 3.60
C LEU A 918 -17.22 22.01 4.70
N PHE A 919 -18.49 21.84 4.33
CA PHE A 919 -19.58 21.41 5.18
C PHE A 919 -19.85 19.94 4.93
N SER A 920 -19.84 19.13 5.97
CA SER A 920 -19.95 17.67 5.85
C SER A 920 -21.05 17.11 6.72
N VAL A 921 -21.75 16.11 6.19
CA VAL A 921 -22.76 15.31 6.88
C VAL A 921 -22.37 13.85 6.78
N GLY A 922 -22.18 13.20 7.92
CA GLY A 922 -21.84 11.79 7.99
C GLY A 922 -22.89 11.01 8.77
N TRP A 923 -23.42 9.94 8.21
CA TRP A 923 -24.35 9.04 8.87
C TRP A 923 -23.82 7.62 8.92
N ARG A 924 -23.86 7.04 10.13
CA ARG A 924 -23.42 5.66 10.36
C ARG A 924 -24.57 4.80 10.79
N PHE A 925 -24.58 3.58 10.30
CA PHE A 925 -25.54 2.59 10.68
C PHE A 925 -24.83 1.28 11.05
N GLY A 926 -25.43 0.54 12.01
CA GLY A 926 -24.91 -0.77 12.38
C GLY A 926 -26.01 -1.57 13.03
N ARG A 927 -26.27 -2.76 12.51
CA ARG A 927 -27.18 -3.73 13.09
C ARG A 927 -26.46 -5.06 13.21
N PHE A 928 -26.08 -5.39 14.46
CA PHE A 928 -25.39 -6.64 14.77
C PHE A 928 -26.36 -7.62 15.39
N GLY A 929 -26.33 -8.88 14.93
CA GLY A 929 -27.14 -9.97 15.45
C GLY A 929 -26.37 -10.75 16.52
N GLY A 930 -26.81 -10.67 17.77
CA GLY A 930 -26.29 -11.44 18.89
C GLY A 930 -27.27 -11.43 20.06
N ARG A 931 -27.28 -12.47 20.87
CA ARG A 931 -28.16 -12.59 22.06
C ARG A 931 -28.02 -11.42 23.04
N GLN A 932 -26.79 -10.87 23.18
CA GLN A 932 -26.52 -9.70 24.04
C GLN A 932 -27.17 -8.39 23.53
N THR A 933 -27.37 -8.26 22.22
CA THR A 933 -28.07 -7.06 21.66
C THR A 933 -29.55 -7.05 22.04
N ARG A 934 -30.13 -8.21 22.29
CA ARG A 934 -31.53 -8.35 22.72
C ARG A 934 -31.67 -8.02 24.20
N GLN A 935 -30.77 -8.46 25.05
CA GLN A 935 -30.75 -8.14 26.49
C GLN A 935 -30.45 -6.64 26.73
N ASN A 936 -29.51 -6.03 26.01
CA ASN A 936 -29.28 -4.58 26.11
C ASN A 936 -30.41 -3.73 25.50
N ARG A 937 -31.29 -4.32 24.69
CA ARG A 937 -32.47 -3.64 24.19
C ARG A 937 -33.63 -3.74 25.19
N GLU A 938 -33.75 -4.86 25.88
CA GLU A 938 -34.73 -5.09 26.96
C GLU A 938 -34.35 -4.28 28.22
N SER A 939 -33.10 -4.21 28.64
CA SER A 939 -32.64 -3.36 29.75
C SER A 939 -32.63 -1.85 29.45
N ARG A 940 -32.70 -1.44 28.17
CA ARG A 940 -32.89 -0.01 27.78
C ARG A 940 -34.35 0.36 27.64
N MET A 941 -35.29 -0.58 27.62
CA MET A 941 -36.73 -0.33 27.67
C MET A 941 -37.24 -0.24 29.10
N GLU A 942 -36.49 -0.81 30.07
CA GLU A 942 -36.75 -0.54 31.51
C GLU A 942 -36.00 0.74 31.88
N GLY A 943 -36.68 1.88 31.71
CA GLY A 943 -36.29 3.17 32.31
C GLY A 943 -36.47 3.12 33.81
N PRO A 944 -35.82 3.98 34.59
CA PRO A 944 -35.96 4.00 36.03
C PRO A 944 -37.42 4.22 36.37
N GLU A 945 -38.06 3.22 37.03
CA GLU A 945 -39.37 3.34 37.60
C GLU A 945 -39.37 4.45 38.67
N GLY A 946 -40.11 5.52 38.39
CA GLY A 946 -40.46 6.48 39.37
C GLY A 946 -41.50 5.87 40.32
N ASP A 947 -41.22 5.96 41.63
CA ASP A 947 -42.16 5.66 42.71
C ASP A 947 -43.51 6.33 42.50
N GLY A 948 -44.57 5.56 42.23
CA GLY A 948 -45.96 5.95 42.29
C GLY A 948 -46.82 4.74 42.69
N PRO A 949 -47.81 4.88 43.51
CA PRO A 949 -48.43 3.78 44.23
C PRO A 949 -49.31 2.91 43.35
N ARG A 950 -49.24 1.61 43.56
CA ARG A 950 -50.08 0.56 42.97
C ARG A 950 -51.54 0.72 43.34
N PRO A 951 -52.49 0.54 42.42
CA PRO A 951 -53.85 0.14 42.79
C PRO A 951 -53.97 -1.38 42.77
N GLU A 952 -54.70 -1.86 43.77
CA GLU A 952 -55.00 -3.23 44.12
C GLU A 952 -55.75 -4.03 43.03
N ALA A 953 -55.47 -5.33 43.08
CA ALA A 953 -56.10 -6.38 42.29
C ALA A 953 -57.59 -6.53 42.58
N ARG A 954 -58.38 -6.75 41.52
CA ARG A 954 -59.65 -7.42 41.61
C ARG A 954 -59.64 -8.73 40.83
N GLU A 955 -59.85 -9.81 41.59
CA GLU A 955 -60.18 -11.13 41.09
C GLU A 955 -61.50 -11.16 40.31
N GLY A 956 -61.56 -12.03 39.35
CA GLY A 956 -62.84 -12.56 38.95
C GLY A 956 -62.90 -13.07 37.50
N GLY A 957 -63.08 -14.35 37.37
CA GLY A 957 -63.93 -14.95 36.36
C GLY A 957 -63.35 -15.96 35.40
N ARG A 958 -63.50 -17.20 35.73
CA ARG A 958 -63.51 -18.39 34.89
C ARG A 958 -64.32 -18.26 33.61
N GLY A 959 -63.81 -18.89 32.52
CA GLY A 959 -64.59 -19.21 31.31
C GLY A 959 -63.90 -20.26 30.46
N GLU A 960 -64.29 -21.46 30.62
CA GLU A 960 -63.97 -22.65 29.82
C GLU A 960 -64.49 -22.61 28.39
N GLY A 961 -63.91 -23.40 27.54
CA GLY A 961 -64.46 -23.92 26.31
C GLY A 961 -63.56 -23.63 25.10
N GLY A 962 -62.87 -24.54 24.57
CA GLY A 962 -63.38 -25.72 23.88
C GLY A 962 -63.13 -25.59 22.42
N GLY A 963 -62.27 -26.46 21.92
CA GLY A 963 -62.67 -27.26 20.79
C GLY A 963 -62.11 -26.99 19.40
N ARG A 964 -61.21 -27.86 18.99
CA ARG A 964 -61.19 -28.62 17.75
C ARG A 964 -61.01 -27.97 16.37
N ASN A 965 -59.91 -28.47 15.78
CA ASN A 965 -59.87 -29.23 14.51
C ASN A 965 -60.12 -28.56 13.15
N GLY A 966 -59.21 -28.93 12.34
CA GLY A 966 -59.51 -29.33 10.94
C GLY A 966 -58.85 -28.39 9.94
N GLY A 967 -57.80 -28.80 9.36
CA GLY A 967 -57.84 -29.60 8.18
C GLY A 967 -57.64 -28.84 6.91
N GLY A 968 -56.62 -29.12 6.25
CA GLY A 968 -56.66 -29.64 4.91
C GLY A 968 -56.74 -28.69 3.74
N GLY A 969 -55.77 -28.88 2.87
CA GLY A 969 -56.04 -28.84 1.43
C GLY A 969 -55.59 -27.61 0.70
N ASN A 970 -54.42 -27.61 0.11
CA ASN A 970 -54.09 -28.21 -1.21
C ASN A 970 -54.65 -27.46 -2.43
N ARG A 971 -53.70 -27.17 -3.35
CA ARG A 971 -53.91 -26.96 -4.83
C ARG A 971 -54.41 -25.56 -5.23
N GLY A 972 -53.67 -24.97 -6.10
CA GLY A 972 -53.37 -25.14 -7.50
C GLY A 972 -53.36 -23.76 -8.10
N GLY A 973 -52.40 -23.38 -8.86
CA GLY A 973 -52.41 -23.71 -10.26
C GLY A 973 -52.78 -22.53 -11.11
N GLY A 974 -51.89 -22.22 -12.04
CA GLY A 974 -52.30 -21.52 -13.25
C GLY A 974 -51.82 -20.08 -13.34
N ASN A 975 -50.78 -19.83 -14.03
CA ASN A 975 -50.45 -19.89 -15.45
C ASN A 975 -51.01 -18.69 -16.27
N ARG A 976 -50.10 -18.15 -17.04
CA ARG A 976 -50.28 -17.28 -18.22
C ARG A 976 -50.49 -15.78 -17.89
N GLY A 977 -49.83 -14.91 -18.58
CA GLY A 977 -49.20 -14.89 -19.87
C GLY A 977 -49.26 -13.49 -20.44
N GLY A 978 -48.30 -13.22 -21.28
CA GLY A 978 -48.45 -12.16 -22.29
C GLY A 978 -47.88 -10.82 -21.84
N GLY A 979 -46.92 -10.23 -22.43
CA GLY A 979 -46.65 -10.12 -23.86
C GLY A 979 -46.76 -8.69 -24.25
N GLY A 980 -45.79 -8.23 -25.00
CA GLY A 980 -45.84 -6.96 -25.67
C GLY A 980 -44.90 -5.94 -25.02
N GLY A 981 -43.79 -5.49 -25.54
CA GLY A 981 -43.47 -5.27 -26.96
C GLY A 981 -43.54 -3.80 -27.27
N PHE A 982 -42.52 -3.35 -27.98
CA PHE A 982 -42.34 -2.03 -28.57
C PHE A 982 -41.73 -0.97 -27.63
N GLY A 983 -40.58 -0.35 -27.93
CA GLY A 983 -40.08 0.03 -29.27
C GLY A 983 -39.98 1.55 -29.36
N GLY A 984 -38.88 2.02 -29.83
CA GLY A 984 -38.69 3.39 -30.26
C GLY A 984 -38.08 4.32 -29.24
N GLY A 985 -36.92 4.88 -29.39
CA GLY A 985 -36.38 5.54 -30.55
C GLY A 985 -36.30 7.03 -30.32
N GLY A 986 -35.15 7.62 -30.59
CA GLY A 986 -34.94 9.05 -30.63
C GLY A 986 -34.09 9.54 -29.45
N GLY A 987 -32.87 9.99 -29.54
CA GLY A 987 -32.24 10.79 -30.58
C GLY A 987 -32.27 12.27 -30.23
N PHE A 988 -31.13 12.89 -30.33
CA PHE A 988 -30.78 14.30 -30.17
C PHE A 988 -30.15 14.59 -28.79
N GLY A 989 -28.88 15.05 -28.69
CA GLY A 989 -28.21 16.01 -29.61
C GLY A 989 -28.00 17.33 -28.85
N GLY A 990 -26.81 17.80 -28.82
CA GLY A 990 -26.45 19.12 -28.39
C GLY A 990 -25.69 19.14 -27.07
N GLY A 991 -24.44 19.43 -26.92
CA GLY A 991 -23.71 20.54 -27.60
C GLY A 991 -23.50 21.67 -26.63
N GLY A 992 -22.27 21.96 -26.31
CA GLY A 992 -21.90 23.19 -25.61
C GLY A 992 -20.70 22.93 -24.71
N ARG A 993 -19.56 23.08 -25.17
CA ARG A 993 -18.56 24.17 -25.02
C ARG A 993 -18.54 24.82 -23.62
N PHE A 994 -17.51 24.58 -22.86
CA PHE A 994 -16.34 25.46 -22.70
C PHE A 994 -15.19 24.66 -22.18
#